data_d566ada8c89963026e36d0b1a1a22884
#
_entry.id   d566ada8c89963026e36d0b1a1a22884
#
_cell.length_a   1.000
_cell.length_b   1.000
_cell.length_c   1.000
_cell.angle_alpha   90.00
_cell.angle_beta   90.00
_cell.angle_gamma   90.00
#
_symmetry.space_group_name_H-M   'P 1'
#
loop_
_entity.id
_entity.type
_entity.pdbx_description
1 polymer ?
#
loop_
_entity_poly.entity_id
_entity_poly.type
_entity_poly.pdbx_seq_one_letter_code
_entity_poly.pdbx_strand_id
1 'polypeptide(L)'
;MHRTGQNHRIAGVLLLLLGTLCSGNLYQQHERPHIVIIMADDLGWNDVGFHGSNQIPTPNIDALAYDGIILNRHYTAPMCTPSRAAMMTGRNPVNVGMQHYVIDTDEPWGLGLDQKIMPEYFKEAGYRTHLVGKWHLGFFAQQYTPLRRGFDSHVGYYAPYIDYWDYTNKMNDPEKKYVGYDLRNNWDIDLDANGTYATDHFTNAASKIIAQHNEKDPLFLMVNHLAPHAGNDDYPMQAPQATIDKFGYIADENRRIYAAMMSKLDDSVGEIFKALRAKKMLKNTIILFLSDNGAPSVGLHANYGSNSPLRGQKNSPWEGATRNVAAIWSPLIQERQRVSNQFVHISDWLPTLAAAAGIHLPHLKNQSEIDGIDQWEALSYDTGNPRRAVLNMIDEEAGYSSYMENGLKYVNGTTVDGAFDDWFGVLPTTDKIPSDDEYFKKIVESEVGSQSPVGLTKDSMKYLRKHAVISCKTPLNPTSCDPRVRACLFDIINDPCERNDISAREPYKFRELRAKVERYRRAAAKPRNKPADPAANPANFGGVWNWWRRDQPCKHGNNIVSHEGLEIPPPHSSLPEDIQLTVIISIVVVGVVFVSGALIYLSNKNLLRICRCQKEKPVSGDTTIGSPSEFHHHADLHDSGSSDGKLSDVFGQSSKSKNSSKVYHVSNNSLDRF
;
A
#
# COMPACT_ATOMS: atom_id res chain seq x y z
N MET A 1 29.75 82.05 -1.65
CA MET A 1 30.08 80.70 -1.12
C MET A 1 28.91 80.13 -0.34
N HIS A 2 27.83 79.68 -0.95
CA HIS A 2 26.74 78.91 -0.28
C HIS A 2 25.82 78.28 -1.35
N ARG A 3 26.31 77.32 -2.12
CA ARG A 3 25.45 76.54 -3.04
C ARG A 3 25.95 75.07 -3.29
N THR A 4 26.90 74.53 -2.51
CA THR A 4 27.44 73.17 -2.77
C THR A 4 26.99 72.12 -1.70
N GLY A 5 26.30 72.51 -0.64
CA GLY A 5 25.90 71.59 0.45
C GLY A 5 24.57 70.85 0.31
N GLN A 6 23.67 71.32 -0.60
CA GLN A 6 22.35 70.71 -0.75
C GLN A 6 22.29 69.51 -1.71
N ASN A 7 23.15 69.46 -2.73
CA ASN A 7 23.15 68.39 -3.70
C ASN A 7 23.73 67.06 -3.21
N HIS A 8 24.62 67.10 -2.20
CA HIS A 8 25.17 65.88 -1.60
C HIS A 8 24.20 65.19 -0.59
N ARG A 9 23.26 65.93 -0.01
CA ARG A 9 22.23 65.33 0.90
C ARG A 9 21.11 64.65 0.11
N ILE A 10 20.76 65.17 -1.06
CA ILE A 10 19.72 64.56 -1.92
C ILE A 10 20.27 63.28 -2.59
N ALA A 11 21.54 63.26 -3.01
CA ALA A 11 22.18 62.06 -3.59
C ALA A 11 22.34 60.94 -2.51
N GLY A 12 22.66 61.31 -1.25
CA GLY A 12 22.74 60.33 -0.15
C GLY A 12 21.39 59.69 0.20
N VAL A 13 20.31 60.47 0.20
CA VAL A 13 18.95 59.98 0.49
C VAL A 13 18.42 59.12 -0.69
N LEU A 14 18.74 59.44 -1.93
CA LEU A 14 18.37 58.62 -3.10
C LEU A 14 19.14 57.29 -3.13
N LEU A 15 20.42 57.26 -2.74
CA LEU A 15 21.20 56.01 -2.60
C LEU A 15 20.72 55.14 -1.44
N LEU A 16 20.26 55.73 -0.32
CA LEU A 16 19.65 55.00 0.77
C LEU A 16 18.27 54.46 0.39
N LEU A 17 17.45 55.18 -0.38
CA LEU A 17 16.16 54.71 -0.87
C LEU A 17 16.32 53.64 -1.97
N LEU A 18 17.32 53.71 -2.83
CA LEU A 18 17.66 52.68 -3.81
C LEU A 18 18.25 51.43 -3.10
N GLY A 19 19.02 51.58 -2.03
CA GLY A 19 19.53 50.48 -1.21
C GLY A 19 18.41 49.73 -0.46
N THR A 20 17.37 50.44 0.03
CA THR A 20 16.21 49.82 0.67
C THR A 20 15.24 49.18 -0.35
N LEU A 21 15.22 49.64 -1.61
CA LEU A 21 14.43 48.98 -2.66
C LEU A 21 15.13 47.75 -3.26
N CYS A 22 16.48 47.66 -3.18
CA CYS A 22 17.24 46.44 -3.54
C CYS A 22 17.33 45.40 -2.40
N SER A 23 16.98 45.75 -1.17
CA SER A 23 16.88 44.80 -0.02
C SER A 23 15.48 44.26 0.14
N GLY A 24 14.58 44.45 -0.81
CA GLY A 24 13.39 43.64 -0.96
C GLY A 24 13.86 42.21 -1.13
N ASN A 25 13.81 41.45 -0.04
CA ASN A 25 13.99 40.02 -0.05
C ASN A 25 13.24 39.44 -1.26
N LEU A 26 13.98 39.13 -2.31
CA LEU A 26 13.62 38.06 -3.23
C LEU A 26 13.67 36.76 -2.40
N TYR A 27 12.73 36.60 -1.49
CA TYR A 27 12.26 35.30 -1.15
C TYR A 27 11.74 34.75 -2.49
N GLN A 28 12.60 34.05 -3.23
CA GLN A 28 12.13 33.10 -4.21
C GLN A 28 11.13 32.25 -3.41
N GLN A 29 9.86 32.47 -3.68
CA GLN A 29 8.80 31.60 -3.19
C GLN A 29 9.14 30.25 -3.82
N HIS A 30 9.90 29.42 -3.10
CA HIS A 30 10.18 28.06 -3.53
C HIS A 30 8.83 27.42 -3.79
N GLU A 31 8.59 27.03 -5.03
CA GLU A 31 7.37 26.29 -5.39
C GLU A 31 7.29 25.11 -4.46
N ARG A 32 6.18 24.96 -3.74
CA ARG A 32 5.97 23.84 -2.84
C ARG A 32 6.06 22.53 -3.59
N PRO A 33 6.80 21.52 -3.10
CA PRO A 33 6.95 20.26 -3.81
C PRO A 33 5.62 19.51 -3.91
N HIS A 34 5.43 18.81 -5.02
CA HIS A 34 4.41 17.77 -5.09
C HIS A 34 4.81 16.60 -4.19
N ILE A 35 3.85 16.01 -3.50
CA ILE A 35 4.06 14.88 -2.60
C ILE A 35 3.24 13.71 -3.09
N VAL A 36 3.92 12.61 -3.40
CA VAL A 36 3.31 11.35 -3.81
C VAL A 36 3.75 10.26 -2.83
N ILE A 37 2.79 9.66 -2.16
CA ILE A 37 2.99 8.56 -1.23
C ILE A 37 2.41 7.31 -1.86
N ILE A 38 3.23 6.28 -2.03
CA ILE A 38 2.81 4.97 -2.54
C ILE A 38 3.00 3.96 -1.41
N MET A 39 1.89 3.50 -0.85
CA MET A 39 1.88 2.58 0.27
C MET A 39 1.45 1.20 -0.18
N ALA A 40 2.30 0.21 0.07
CA ALA A 40 1.96 -1.21 -0.01
C ALA A 40 1.27 -1.66 1.28
N ASP A 41 0.41 -2.66 1.18
CA ASP A 41 -0.29 -3.29 2.31
C ASP A 41 0.29 -4.70 2.55
N ASP A 42 0.83 -4.96 3.73
CA ASP A 42 1.41 -6.27 4.09
C ASP A 42 2.65 -6.70 3.27
N LEU A 43 3.53 -5.79 2.90
CA LEU A 43 4.74 -6.09 2.13
C LEU A 43 5.86 -6.62 3.04
N GLY A 44 6.39 -7.80 2.74
CA GLY A 44 7.50 -8.39 3.48
C GLY A 44 8.85 -7.72 3.21
N TRP A 45 9.72 -7.70 4.23
CA TRP A 45 11.07 -7.12 4.16
C TRP A 45 11.90 -7.65 2.99
N ASN A 46 11.84 -8.96 2.74
CA ASN A 46 12.63 -9.66 1.73
C ASN A 46 11.93 -9.76 0.36
N ASP A 47 10.90 -8.97 0.13
CA ASP A 47 10.08 -9.04 -1.09
C ASP A 47 10.37 -7.90 -2.06
N VAL A 48 11.43 -7.13 -1.79
CA VAL A 48 12.01 -6.13 -2.71
C VAL A 48 13.48 -6.46 -2.98
N GLY A 49 13.93 -6.17 -4.20
CA GLY A 49 15.28 -6.55 -4.62
C GLY A 49 16.39 -5.79 -3.89
N PHE A 50 16.17 -4.54 -3.51
CA PHE A 50 17.20 -3.75 -2.83
C PHE A 50 17.51 -4.23 -1.40
N HIS A 51 16.67 -5.08 -0.77
CA HIS A 51 16.97 -5.77 0.49
C HIS A 51 17.67 -7.13 0.31
N GLY A 52 18.01 -7.50 -0.91
CA GLY A 52 18.87 -8.65 -1.21
C GLY A 52 18.20 -9.84 -1.91
N SER A 53 16.89 -9.86 -2.07
CA SER A 53 16.19 -10.92 -2.78
C SER A 53 16.17 -10.70 -4.30
N ASN A 54 16.48 -11.77 -5.07
CA ASN A 54 16.26 -11.80 -6.52
C ASN A 54 15.03 -12.64 -6.90
N GLN A 55 14.33 -13.21 -5.93
CA GLN A 55 13.22 -14.11 -6.22
C GLN A 55 12.07 -13.36 -6.89
N ILE A 56 11.77 -12.14 -6.42
CA ILE A 56 10.73 -11.28 -6.99
C ILE A 56 11.41 -10.01 -7.51
N PRO A 57 11.59 -9.85 -8.82
CA PRO A 57 12.11 -8.61 -9.38
C PRO A 57 11.15 -7.45 -9.15
N THR A 58 11.67 -6.35 -8.60
CA THR A 58 10.94 -5.10 -8.35
C THR A 58 11.69 -3.91 -8.96
N PRO A 59 11.90 -3.91 -10.30
CA PRO A 59 12.87 -3.01 -10.92
C PRO A 59 12.54 -1.52 -10.79
N ASN A 60 11.27 -1.12 -10.77
CA ASN A 60 10.87 0.28 -10.59
C ASN A 60 11.01 0.73 -9.12
N ILE A 61 10.58 -0.10 -8.17
CA ILE A 61 10.74 0.13 -6.73
C ILE A 61 12.23 0.20 -6.38
N ASP A 62 13.03 -0.73 -6.90
CA ASP A 62 14.46 -0.79 -6.67
C ASP A 62 15.19 0.41 -7.27
N ALA A 63 14.82 0.83 -8.48
CA ALA A 63 15.38 2.01 -9.12
C ALA A 63 15.09 3.29 -8.31
N LEU A 64 13.86 3.44 -7.82
CA LEU A 64 13.46 4.56 -6.96
C LEU A 64 14.28 4.57 -5.66
N ALA A 65 14.48 3.41 -5.05
CA ALA A 65 15.26 3.25 -3.82
C ALA A 65 16.75 3.54 -4.05
N TYR A 66 17.35 3.03 -5.14
CA TYR A 66 18.76 3.24 -5.44
C TYR A 66 19.08 4.66 -5.91
N ASP A 67 18.16 5.33 -6.62
CA ASP A 67 18.35 6.75 -7.00
C ASP A 67 17.95 7.72 -5.87
N GLY A 68 17.26 7.23 -4.85
CA GLY A 68 16.84 7.95 -3.66
C GLY A 68 17.64 7.58 -2.42
N ILE A 69 16.92 7.33 -1.33
CA ILE A 69 17.44 6.86 -0.04
C ILE A 69 16.70 5.59 0.36
N ILE A 70 17.44 4.51 0.60
CA ILE A 70 16.92 3.29 1.23
C ILE A 70 16.86 3.53 2.74
N LEU A 71 15.68 3.42 3.34
CA LEU A 71 15.47 3.63 4.78
C LEU A 71 15.58 2.30 5.53
N ASN A 72 16.79 1.93 5.90
CA ASN A 72 17.09 0.60 6.45
C ASN A 72 16.58 0.39 7.89
N ARG A 73 16.06 1.43 8.54
CA ARG A 73 15.47 1.41 9.90
C ARG A 73 14.19 2.24 9.92
N HIS A 74 13.29 1.97 8.98
CA HIS A 74 11.94 2.51 8.99
C HIS A 74 11.03 1.60 9.82
N TYR A 75 10.31 2.20 10.78
CA TYR A 75 9.45 1.48 11.72
C TYR A 75 8.00 1.89 11.57
N THR A 76 7.11 0.92 11.72
CA THR A 76 5.66 1.09 11.72
C THR A 76 5.06 0.44 12.95
N ALA A 77 3.74 0.59 13.15
CA ALA A 77 3.03 -0.31 14.04
C ALA A 77 2.95 -1.72 13.41
N PRO A 78 2.67 -2.77 14.21
CA PRO A 78 2.63 -4.14 13.69
C PRO A 78 1.36 -4.49 12.87
N MET A 79 0.45 -3.52 12.66
CA MET A 79 -0.86 -3.68 12.02
C MET A 79 -1.25 -2.45 11.19
N CYS A 80 -2.16 -2.65 10.20
CA CYS A 80 -2.59 -1.64 9.23
C CYS A 80 -3.22 -0.40 9.87
N THR A 81 -4.33 -0.55 10.61
CA THR A 81 -5.07 0.59 11.21
C THR A 81 -4.18 1.45 12.13
N PRO A 82 -3.42 0.87 13.09
CA PRO A 82 -2.49 1.63 13.91
C PRO A 82 -1.44 2.40 13.10
N SER A 83 -0.83 1.77 12.11
CA SER A 83 0.19 2.40 11.25
C SER A 83 -0.37 3.55 10.43
N ARG A 84 -1.54 3.35 9.81
CA ARG A 84 -2.23 4.39 9.02
C ARG A 84 -2.66 5.55 9.91
N ALA A 85 -3.15 5.27 11.13
CA ALA A 85 -3.46 6.30 12.11
C ALA A 85 -2.22 7.10 12.51
N ALA A 86 -1.09 6.43 12.76
CA ALA A 86 0.18 7.09 13.10
C ALA A 86 0.67 8.00 11.97
N MET A 87 0.63 7.53 10.73
CA MET A 87 1.02 8.32 9.57
C MET A 87 0.17 9.57 9.40
N MET A 88 -1.16 9.39 9.49
CA MET A 88 -2.10 10.49 9.28
C MET A 88 -2.05 11.55 10.36
N THR A 89 -1.83 11.16 11.61
CA THR A 89 -1.86 12.10 12.76
C THR A 89 -0.51 12.62 13.17
N GLY A 90 0.60 11.97 12.74
CA GLY A 90 1.92 12.20 13.32
C GLY A 90 2.01 11.77 14.79
N ARG A 91 1.07 10.95 15.28
CA ARG A 91 0.98 10.52 16.68
C ARG A 91 1.15 9.01 16.80
N ASN A 92 1.70 8.58 17.92
CA ASN A 92 1.74 7.15 18.21
C ASN A 92 0.30 6.63 18.45
N PRO A 93 -0.07 5.46 17.92
CA PRO A 93 -1.42 4.88 18.07
C PRO A 93 -1.90 4.81 19.52
N VAL A 94 -0.97 4.56 20.46
CA VAL A 94 -1.22 4.51 21.91
C VAL A 94 -1.76 5.84 22.46
N ASN A 95 -1.40 6.97 21.84
CA ASN A 95 -1.81 8.29 22.29
C ASN A 95 -3.17 8.75 21.70
N VAL A 96 -3.71 8.01 20.72
CA VAL A 96 -4.96 8.36 20.03
C VAL A 96 -6.03 7.27 20.14
N GLY A 97 -5.75 6.19 20.91
CA GLY A 97 -6.67 5.08 21.14
C GLY A 97 -6.82 4.14 19.94
N MET A 98 -5.80 4.07 19.07
CA MET A 98 -5.78 3.25 17.85
C MET A 98 -4.80 2.07 17.94
N GLN A 99 -4.42 1.66 19.17
CA GLN A 99 -3.38 0.67 19.40
C GLN A 99 -3.87 -0.78 19.35
N HIS A 100 -5.16 -1.03 19.61
CA HIS A 100 -5.67 -2.38 19.68
C HIS A 100 -6.19 -2.84 18.32
N TYR A 101 -5.57 -3.88 17.75
CA TYR A 101 -5.98 -4.57 16.53
C TYR A 101 -6.24 -3.62 15.31
N VAL A 102 -7.24 -3.95 14.48
CA VAL A 102 -7.67 -3.17 13.31
C VAL A 102 -9.16 -2.84 13.42
N ILE A 103 -9.66 -1.96 12.56
CA ILE A 103 -11.09 -1.66 12.45
C ILE A 103 -11.71 -2.68 11.50
N ASP A 104 -12.63 -3.51 12.00
CA ASP A 104 -13.41 -4.39 11.14
C ASP A 104 -14.53 -3.61 10.43
N THR A 105 -15.01 -4.17 9.32
CA THR A 105 -15.89 -3.46 8.40
C THR A 105 -17.25 -3.09 9.02
N ASP A 106 -17.75 -3.86 9.99
CA ASP A 106 -19.02 -3.63 10.68
C ASP A 106 -18.88 -2.94 12.04
N GLU A 107 -17.69 -2.44 12.39
CA GLU A 107 -17.45 -1.81 13.68
C GLU A 107 -17.70 -0.30 13.67
N PRO A 108 -18.49 0.24 14.66
CA PRO A 108 -18.89 1.64 14.70
C PRO A 108 -17.85 2.54 15.39
N TRP A 109 -16.59 2.49 14.96
CA TRP A 109 -15.52 3.34 15.46
C TRP A 109 -14.52 3.72 14.36
N GLY A 110 -13.59 4.62 14.68
CA GLY A 110 -12.58 5.09 13.76
C GLY A 110 -11.63 6.11 14.39
N LEU A 111 -10.71 6.61 13.57
CA LEU A 111 -9.76 7.65 13.98
C LEU A 111 -10.52 8.90 14.43
N GLY A 112 -10.30 9.32 15.68
CA GLY A 112 -11.05 10.43 16.29
C GLY A 112 -11.08 11.69 15.44
N LEU A 113 -12.26 12.31 15.37
CA LEU A 113 -12.46 13.59 14.64
C LEU A 113 -11.79 14.78 15.33
N ASP A 114 -11.39 14.61 16.59
CA ASP A 114 -10.56 15.53 17.37
C ASP A 114 -9.08 15.52 16.92
N GLN A 115 -8.69 14.53 16.11
CA GLN A 115 -7.34 14.43 15.56
C GLN A 115 -7.29 15.06 14.17
N LYS A 116 -6.57 16.16 14.02
CA LYS A 116 -6.29 16.73 12.69
C LYS A 116 -5.29 15.84 11.96
N ILE A 117 -5.55 15.53 10.70
CA ILE A 117 -4.76 14.56 9.93
C ILE A 117 -4.01 15.19 8.76
N MET A 118 -3.03 14.47 8.25
CA MET A 118 -2.09 14.93 7.22
C MET A 118 -2.77 15.65 6.04
N PRO A 119 -3.77 15.10 5.33
CA PRO A 119 -4.39 15.80 4.19
C PRO A 119 -5.10 17.11 4.60
N GLU A 120 -5.58 17.25 5.83
CA GLU A 120 -6.20 18.49 6.31
C GLU A 120 -5.16 19.62 6.41
N TYR A 121 -3.93 19.33 6.91
CA TYR A 121 -2.83 20.28 6.94
C TYR A 121 -2.38 20.69 5.53
N PHE A 122 -2.24 19.71 4.64
CA PHE A 122 -1.82 19.98 3.26
C PHE A 122 -2.89 20.76 2.48
N LYS A 123 -4.17 20.43 2.64
CA LYS A 123 -5.28 21.17 2.02
C LYS A 123 -5.32 22.62 2.47
N GLU A 124 -5.18 22.90 3.76
CA GLU A 124 -5.11 24.28 4.30
C GLU A 124 -3.91 25.05 3.74
N ALA A 125 -2.82 24.34 3.42
CA ALA A 125 -1.65 24.92 2.77
C ALA A 125 -1.83 25.10 1.25
N GLY A 126 -2.99 24.81 0.68
CA GLY A 126 -3.32 25.02 -0.73
C GLY A 126 -2.96 23.85 -1.66
N TYR A 127 -2.66 22.67 -1.11
CA TYR A 127 -2.49 21.46 -1.90
C TYR A 127 -3.82 20.95 -2.44
N ARG A 128 -3.78 20.35 -3.63
CA ARG A 128 -4.84 19.48 -4.11
C ARG A 128 -4.58 18.09 -3.54
N THR A 129 -5.55 17.55 -2.82
CA THR A 129 -5.39 16.38 -1.97
C THR A 129 -6.21 15.21 -2.49
N HIS A 130 -5.55 14.09 -2.80
CA HIS A 130 -6.20 12.94 -3.41
C HIS A 130 -5.80 11.64 -2.70
N LEU A 131 -6.77 10.76 -2.48
CA LEU A 131 -6.56 9.39 -2.01
C LEU A 131 -7.01 8.40 -3.08
N VAL A 132 -6.15 7.45 -3.40
CA VAL A 132 -6.45 6.30 -4.25
C VAL A 132 -6.22 5.02 -3.44
N GLY A 133 -7.19 4.10 -3.44
CA GLY A 133 -7.12 2.81 -2.75
C GLY A 133 -7.65 2.84 -1.31
N LYS A 134 -6.96 2.13 -0.41
CA LYS A 134 -7.39 1.80 0.95
C LYS A 134 -7.45 3.00 1.90
N TRP A 135 -8.56 3.11 2.64
CA TRP A 135 -8.72 4.06 3.75
C TRP A 135 -8.40 3.45 5.12
N HIS A 136 -9.23 2.53 5.59
CA HIS A 136 -9.08 1.74 6.82
C HIS A 136 -8.92 2.54 8.13
N LEU A 137 -9.58 3.69 8.26
CA LEU A 137 -9.57 4.53 9.46
C LEU A 137 -10.99 4.83 9.99
N GLY A 138 -11.96 3.97 9.61
CA GLY A 138 -13.36 4.07 10.01
C GLY A 138 -14.23 4.74 8.95
N PHE A 139 -15.48 4.26 8.84
CA PHE A 139 -16.47 4.84 7.92
C PHE A 139 -17.93 4.66 8.40
N PHE A 140 -18.12 4.21 9.63
CA PHE A 140 -19.45 3.98 10.21
C PHE A 140 -20.38 5.22 10.17
N ALA A 141 -19.81 6.42 10.07
CA ALA A 141 -20.49 7.69 9.83
C ALA A 141 -19.73 8.50 8.76
N GLN A 142 -20.44 9.27 7.95
CA GLN A 142 -19.89 9.98 6.79
C GLN A 142 -18.68 10.87 7.14
N GLN A 143 -18.71 11.50 8.31
CA GLN A 143 -17.64 12.38 8.80
C GLN A 143 -16.29 11.69 9.01
N TYR A 144 -16.24 10.34 9.06
CA TYR A 144 -15.02 9.55 9.16
C TYR A 144 -14.43 9.18 7.80
N THR A 145 -15.15 9.42 6.70
CA THR A 145 -14.71 9.05 5.35
C THR A 145 -13.67 10.03 4.79
N PRO A 146 -12.85 9.63 3.80
CA PRO A 146 -11.75 10.43 3.27
C PRO A 146 -12.16 11.86 2.84
N LEU A 147 -13.28 12.00 2.13
CA LEU A 147 -13.75 13.30 1.63
C LEU A 147 -14.15 14.27 2.74
N ARG A 148 -14.45 13.78 3.95
CA ARG A 148 -14.69 14.59 5.15
C ARG A 148 -13.45 14.78 6.01
N ARG A 149 -12.36 14.12 5.63
CA ARG A 149 -11.08 14.10 6.34
C ARG A 149 -9.95 14.68 5.47
N GLY A 150 -10.25 15.78 4.75
CA GLY A 150 -9.25 16.62 4.09
C GLY A 150 -8.88 16.23 2.67
N PHE A 151 -9.40 15.15 2.09
CA PHE A 151 -9.19 14.82 0.69
C PHE A 151 -10.21 15.50 -0.23
N ASP A 152 -9.74 16.00 -1.38
CA ASP A 152 -10.59 16.56 -2.45
C ASP A 152 -11.25 15.47 -3.28
N SER A 153 -10.57 14.31 -3.43
CA SER A 153 -11.14 13.12 -4.09
C SER A 153 -10.66 11.83 -3.47
N HIS A 154 -11.47 10.79 -3.62
CA HIS A 154 -11.17 9.42 -3.24
C HIS A 154 -11.66 8.45 -4.32
N VAL A 155 -10.74 7.64 -4.87
CA VAL A 155 -11.06 6.48 -5.70
C VAL A 155 -10.55 5.24 -4.99
N GLY A 156 -11.42 4.48 -4.34
CA GLY A 156 -10.97 3.37 -3.50
C GLY A 156 -12.03 2.83 -2.57
N TYR A 157 -11.60 2.22 -1.48
CA TYR A 157 -12.45 1.47 -0.55
C TYR A 157 -12.18 1.86 0.91
N TYR A 158 -13.14 1.55 1.80
CA TYR A 158 -13.08 1.91 3.21
C TYR A 158 -12.65 0.76 4.11
N ALA A 159 -12.95 -0.47 3.73
CA ALA A 159 -12.73 -1.70 4.47
C ALA A 159 -11.23 -2.01 4.73
N PRO A 160 -10.91 -3.00 5.60
CA PRO A 160 -9.54 -3.49 5.78
C PRO A 160 -8.93 -4.10 4.51
N TYR A 161 -9.72 -4.77 3.69
CA TYR A 161 -9.35 -5.38 2.42
C TYR A 161 -10.59 -5.56 1.54
N ILE A 162 -10.38 -5.92 0.28
CA ILE A 162 -11.41 -6.27 -0.70
C ILE A 162 -10.91 -7.40 -1.59
N ASP A 163 -11.81 -7.99 -2.38
CA ASP A 163 -11.44 -8.85 -3.51
C ASP A 163 -10.77 -8.02 -4.63
N TYR A 164 -9.80 -8.63 -5.32
CA TYR A 164 -9.04 -7.92 -6.36
C TYR A 164 -9.77 -7.70 -7.67
N TRP A 165 -10.89 -8.42 -7.89
CA TRP A 165 -11.62 -8.39 -9.15
C TRP A 165 -13.06 -7.89 -9.00
N ASP A 166 -13.76 -8.37 -7.97
CA ASP A 166 -15.17 -8.02 -7.75
C ASP A 166 -15.38 -6.96 -6.66
N TYR A 167 -14.28 -6.51 -6.00
CA TYR A 167 -14.27 -5.47 -4.97
C TYR A 167 -15.19 -5.73 -3.78
N THR A 168 -15.62 -6.97 -3.57
CA THR A 168 -16.38 -7.32 -2.38
C THR A 168 -15.46 -7.46 -1.16
N ASN A 169 -15.98 -7.06 0.01
CA ASN A 169 -15.42 -7.45 1.30
C ASN A 169 -16.38 -8.46 1.95
N LYS A 170 -15.85 -9.61 2.33
CA LYS A 170 -16.57 -10.68 3.00
C LYS A 170 -16.09 -10.74 4.45
N MET A 171 -17.03 -10.57 5.38
CA MET A 171 -16.71 -10.77 6.78
C MET A 171 -16.73 -12.26 7.15
N ASN A 172 -15.70 -12.70 7.84
CA ASN A 172 -15.51 -14.09 8.25
C ASN A 172 -16.03 -14.36 9.68
N ASP A 173 -17.09 -13.69 10.09
CA ASP A 173 -17.78 -14.05 11.31
C ASP A 173 -18.60 -15.33 11.06
N PRO A 174 -18.39 -16.45 11.79
CA PRO A 174 -19.16 -17.67 11.63
C PRO A 174 -20.67 -17.48 11.79
N GLU A 175 -21.09 -16.47 12.58
CA GLU A 175 -22.48 -16.12 12.83
C GLU A 175 -23.04 -15.09 11.82
N LYS A 176 -22.16 -14.30 11.16
CA LYS A 176 -22.54 -13.18 10.29
C LYS A 176 -21.81 -13.27 8.96
N LYS A 177 -22.41 -13.86 7.99
CA LYS A 177 -21.88 -13.91 6.61
C LYS A 177 -22.29 -12.66 5.84
N TYR A 178 -21.73 -11.49 6.20
CA TYR A 178 -21.94 -10.27 5.43
C TYR A 178 -21.01 -10.23 4.22
N VAL A 179 -21.57 -9.96 3.06
CA VAL A 179 -20.85 -9.71 1.82
C VAL A 179 -21.33 -8.39 1.26
N GLY A 180 -20.43 -7.47 0.99
CA GLY A 180 -20.77 -6.19 0.42
C GLY A 180 -19.71 -5.67 -0.54
N TYR A 181 -20.14 -4.96 -1.54
CA TYR A 181 -19.28 -4.24 -2.48
C TYR A 181 -18.69 -3.01 -1.80
N ASP A 182 -17.38 -2.78 -1.95
CA ASP A 182 -16.70 -1.60 -1.36
C ASP A 182 -15.71 -0.99 -2.34
N LEU A 183 -16.22 -0.37 -3.40
CA LEU A 183 -15.42 0.50 -4.25
C LEU A 183 -16.20 1.75 -4.59
N ARG A 184 -15.51 2.89 -4.52
CA ARG A 184 -16.09 4.22 -4.75
C ARG A 184 -15.21 5.08 -5.63
N ASN A 185 -15.88 5.95 -6.38
CA ASN A 185 -15.31 7.15 -6.96
C ASN A 185 -15.98 8.35 -6.29
N ASN A 186 -15.31 8.94 -5.30
CA ASN A 186 -15.84 9.92 -4.37
C ASN A 186 -17.01 9.35 -3.54
N TRP A 187 -18.22 9.86 -3.72
CA TRP A 187 -19.42 9.38 -3.02
C TRP A 187 -20.14 8.25 -3.77
N ASP A 188 -19.88 8.14 -5.06
CA ASP A 188 -20.57 7.20 -5.94
C ASP A 188 -19.97 5.81 -5.85
N ILE A 189 -20.80 4.80 -5.94
CA ILE A 189 -20.34 3.41 -6.05
C ILE A 189 -19.84 3.20 -7.46
N ASP A 190 -18.59 2.74 -7.59
CA ASP A 190 -17.94 2.50 -8.89
C ASP A 190 -18.13 1.03 -9.32
N LEU A 191 -19.27 0.74 -9.94
CA LEU A 191 -19.56 -0.59 -10.47
C LEU A 191 -18.87 -0.87 -11.81
N ASP A 192 -18.45 0.17 -12.53
CA ASP A 192 -17.81 0.03 -13.85
C ASP A 192 -16.41 -0.60 -13.75
N ALA A 193 -15.79 -0.52 -12.57
CA ALA A 193 -14.50 -1.14 -12.30
C ALA A 193 -14.55 -2.66 -12.13
N ASN A 194 -15.74 -3.24 -11.89
CA ASN A 194 -15.92 -4.68 -11.68
C ASN A 194 -15.30 -5.49 -12.82
N GLY A 195 -14.47 -6.49 -12.47
CA GLY A 195 -13.71 -7.30 -13.43
C GLY A 195 -12.36 -6.67 -13.87
N THR A 196 -12.03 -5.46 -13.41
CA THR A 196 -10.70 -4.86 -13.56
C THR A 196 -9.85 -5.21 -12.34
N TYR A 197 -8.60 -5.63 -12.55
CA TYR A 197 -7.71 -5.94 -11.42
C TYR A 197 -7.42 -4.70 -10.56
N ALA A 198 -7.64 -4.79 -9.26
CA ALA A 198 -7.65 -3.64 -8.34
C ALA A 198 -6.35 -2.81 -8.39
N THR A 199 -5.17 -3.45 -8.47
CA THR A 199 -3.90 -2.72 -8.57
C THR A 199 -3.82 -1.90 -9.86
N ASP A 200 -4.31 -2.43 -10.99
CA ASP A 200 -4.36 -1.71 -12.26
C ASP A 200 -5.37 -0.57 -12.23
N HIS A 201 -6.54 -0.79 -11.62
CA HIS A 201 -7.56 0.24 -11.45
C HIS A 201 -7.03 1.43 -10.63
N PHE A 202 -6.39 1.17 -9.50
CA PHE A 202 -5.80 2.23 -8.67
C PHE A 202 -4.63 2.94 -9.37
N THR A 203 -3.80 2.20 -10.12
CA THR A 203 -2.73 2.78 -10.94
C THR A 203 -3.27 3.74 -11.99
N ASN A 204 -4.33 3.33 -12.69
CA ASN A 204 -4.99 4.14 -13.70
C ASN A 204 -5.64 5.38 -13.09
N ALA A 205 -6.29 5.26 -11.92
CA ALA A 205 -6.87 6.38 -11.19
C ALA A 205 -5.80 7.40 -10.78
N ALA A 206 -4.68 6.95 -10.20
CA ALA A 206 -3.55 7.80 -9.82
C ALA A 206 -2.94 8.51 -11.04
N SER A 207 -2.70 7.78 -12.13
CA SER A 207 -2.17 8.32 -13.39
C SER A 207 -3.11 9.35 -14.01
N LYS A 208 -4.43 9.12 -13.94
CA LYS A 208 -5.47 10.06 -14.42
C LYS A 208 -5.48 11.34 -13.59
N ILE A 209 -5.39 11.24 -12.25
CA ILE A 209 -5.29 12.40 -11.36
C ILE A 209 -4.07 13.25 -11.74
N ILE A 210 -2.89 12.62 -11.89
CA ILE A 210 -1.67 13.32 -12.29
C ILE A 210 -1.82 13.97 -13.67
N ALA A 211 -2.35 13.25 -14.66
CA ALA A 211 -2.51 13.77 -16.02
C ALA A 211 -3.46 14.98 -16.08
N GLN A 212 -4.49 15.01 -15.24
CA GLN A 212 -5.46 16.10 -15.16
C GLN A 212 -5.04 17.24 -14.24
N HIS A 213 -4.01 17.01 -13.40
CA HIS A 213 -3.56 17.98 -12.42
C HIS A 213 -2.96 19.24 -13.09
N ASN A 214 -3.23 20.41 -12.49
CA ASN A 214 -2.57 21.64 -12.87
C ASN A 214 -1.19 21.70 -12.18
N GLU A 215 -0.11 21.60 -12.94
CA GLU A 215 1.26 21.54 -12.40
C GLU A 215 1.70 22.76 -11.59
N LYS A 216 0.94 23.87 -11.66
CA LYS A 216 1.18 25.08 -10.85
C LYS A 216 0.64 24.96 -9.43
N ASP A 217 -0.32 24.06 -9.19
CA ASP A 217 -0.85 23.81 -7.87
C ASP A 217 -0.01 22.69 -7.21
N PRO A 218 0.31 22.75 -5.91
CA PRO A 218 1.00 21.65 -5.26
C PRO A 218 0.05 20.45 -5.13
N LEU A 219 0.54 19.26 -5.48
CA LEU A 219 -0.19 18.00 -5.40
C LEU A 219 0.16 17.24 -4.13
N PHE A 220 -0.85 16.74 -3.40
CA PHE A 220 -0.72 15.73 -2.36
C PHE A 220 -1.53 14.50 -2.80
N LEU A 221 -0.84 13.44 -3.20
CA LEU A 221 -1.45 12.19 -3.68
C LEU A 221 -0.98 11.02 -2.82
N MET A 222 -1.93 10.33 -2.21
CA MET A 222 -1.70 9.04 -1.56
C MET A 222 -2.28 7.93 -2.41
N VAL A 223 -1.46 6.95 -2.76
CA VAL A 223 -1.84 5.73 -3.45
C VAL A 223 -1.61 4.55 -2.50
N ASN A 224 -2.66 4.19 -1.79
CA ASN A 224 -2.66 3.12 -0.79
C ASN A 224 -3.14 1.83 -1.46
N HIS A 225 -2.23 1.08 -2.05
CA HIS A 225 -2.57 -0.18 -2.72
C HIS A 225 -3.14 -1.22 -1.76
N LEU A 226 -4.00 -2.10 -2.26
CA LEU A 226 -4.34 -3.36 -1.61
C LEU A 226 -3.15 -4.33 -1.67
N ALA A 227 -2.42 -4.33 -2.78
CA ALA A 227 -1.29 -5.23 -3.00
C ALA A 227 -0.11 -4.97 -2.04
N PRO A 228 0.52 -6.06 -1.53
CA PRO A 228 0.23 -7.47 -1.74
C PRO A 228 -0.62 -8.15 -0.62
N HIS A 229 -1.54 -7.44 0.05
CA HIS A 229 -2.46 -8.01 1.05
C HIS A 229 -3.32 -9.13 0.45
N ALA A 230 -3.66 -10.14 1.24
CA ALA A 230 -4.63 -11.15 0.83
C ALA A 230 -6.02 -10.53 0.58
N GLY A 231 -6.77 -11.07 -0.38
CA GLY A 231 -8.18 -10.75 -0.60
C GLY A 231 -9.09 -11.44 0.41
N ASN A 232 -10.32 -11.77 -0.01
CA ASN A 232 -11.24 -12.57 0.79
C ASN A 232 -10.70 -13.99 1.04
N ASP A 233 -11.01 -14.58 2.18
CA ASP A 233 -10.42 -15.87 2.63
C ASP A 233 -10.76 -17.05 1.72
N ASP A 234 -11.87 -17.00 0.99
CA ASP A 234 -12.25 -18.03 0.02
C ASP A 234 -11.35 -18.01 -1.24
N TYR A 235 -10.74 -16.87 -1.57
CA TYR A 235 -9.76 -16.75 -2.65
C TYR A 235 -8.72 -15.66 -2.33
N PRO A 236 -7.81 -15.92 -1.36
CA PRO A 236 -6.97 -14.87 -0.79
C PRO A 236 -5.89 -14.34 -1.73
N MET A 237 -5.33 -15.20 -2.60
CA MET A 237 -4.20 -14.83 -3.46
C MET A 237 -4.67 -14.68 -4.89
N GLN A 238 -4.54 -13.47 -5.46
CA GLN A 238 -5.12 -13.13 -6.76
C GLN A 238 -4.19 -12.24 -7.58
N ALA A 239 -3.93 -12.65 -8.81
CA ALA A 239 -3.23 -11.83 -9.80
C ALA A 239 -3.65 -12.22 -11.22
N PRO A 240 -3.41 -11.38 -12.24
CA PRO A 240 -3.65 -11.76 -13.65
C PRO A 240 -2.79 -12.97 -14.05
N GLN A 241 -3.39 -13.99 -14.67
CA GLN A 241 -2.71 -15.25 -15.01
C GLN A 241 -1.43 -15.02 -15.82
N ALA A 242 -1.48 -14.13 -16.82
CA ALA A 242 -0.30 -13.78 -17.63
C ALA A 242 0.87 -13.21 -16.81
N THR A 243 0.59 -12.65 -15.60
CA THR A 243 1.64 -12.20 -14.68
C THR A 243 2.13 -13.36 -13.82
N ILE A 244 1.25 -14.24 -13.34
CA ILE A 244 1.61 -15.46 -12.58
C ILE A 244 2.56 -16.35 -13.40
N ASP A 245 2.29 -16.50 -14.70
CA ASP A 245 3.09 -17.35 -15.61
C ASP A 245 4.55 -16.89 -15.72
N LYS A 246 4.85 -15.60 -15.49
CA LYS A 246 6.23 -15.06 -15.46
C LYS A 246 7.08 -15.65 -14.32
N PHE A 247 6.45 -16.16 -13.27
CA PHE A 247 7.08 -16.65 -12.04
C PHE A 247 7.07 -18.16 -11.91
N GLY A 248 6.96 -18.90 -13.02
CA GLY A 248 6.95 -20.37 -13.05
C GLY A 248 8.18 -21.04 -12.41
N TYR A 249 9.25 -20.29 -12.16
CA TYR A 249 10.43 -20.75 -11.45
C TYR A 249 10.26 -20.82 -9.92
N ILE A 250 9.21 -20.21 -9.34
CA ILE A 250 8.83 -20.31 -7.94
C ILE A 250 7.97 -21.56 -7.78
N ALA A 251 8.42 -22.52 -6.96
CA ALA A 251 7.76 -23.81 -6.82
C ALA A 251 6.42 -23.71 -6.06
N ASP A 252 6.36 -22.93 -4.99
CA ASP A 252 5.14 -22.72 -4.21
C ASP A 252 4.14 -21.85 -5.01
N GLU A 253 2.92 -22.36 -5.20
CA GLU A 253 1.91 -21.72 -6.02
C GLU A 253 1.42 -20.39 -5.42
N ASN A 254 1.15 -20.34 -4.13
CA ASN A 254 0.70 -19.13 -3.46
C ASN A 254 1.80 -18.05 -3.46
N ARG A 255 3.05 -18.46 -3.22
CA ARG A 255 4.21 -17.56 -3.33
C ARG A 255 4.41 -17.05 -4.76
N ARG A 256 4.10 -17.87 -5.77
CA ARG A 256 4.13 -17.48 -7.17
C ARG A 256 3.07 -16.42 -7.49
N ILE A 257 1.84 -16.57 -6.96
CA ILE A 257 0.77 -15.58 -7.09
C ILE A 257 1.16 -14.29 -6.36
N TYR A 258 1.71 -14.39 -5.15
CA TYR A 258 2.26 -13.25 -4.42
C TYR A 258 3.32 -12.49 -5.24
N ALA A 259 4.22 -13.20 -5.90
CA ALA A 259 5.23 -12.58 -6.77
C ALA A 259 4.58 -11.83 -7.95
N ALA A 260 3.49 -12.34 -8.48
CA ALA A 260 2.71 -11.66 -9.51
C ALA A 260 1.99 -10.40 -8.97
N MET A 261 1.45 -10.45 -7.75
CA MET A 261 0.89 -9.28 -7.07
C MET A 261 1.95 -8.19 -6.87
N MET A 262 3.15 -8.58 -6.44
CA MET A 262 4.30 -7.68 -6.29
C MET A 262 4.76 -7.09 -7.62
N SER A 263 4.75 -7.88 -8.71
CA SER A 263 5.06 -7.36 -10.05
C SER A 263 4.07 -6.29 -10.49
N LYS A 264 2.78 -6.45 -10.19
CA LYS A 264 1.75 -5.46 -10.48
C LYS A 264 1.91 -4.18 -9.65
N LEU A 265 2.34 -4.32 -8.39
CA LEU A 265 2.68 -3.17 -7.54
C LEU A 265 3.90 -2.42 -8.08
N ASP A 266 4.93 -3.12 -8.53
CA ASP A 266 6.12 -2.53 -9.16
C ASP A 266 5.78 -1.81 -10.46
N ASP A 267 4.95 -2.42 -11.32
CA ASP A 267 4.42 -1.80 -12.54
C ASP A 267 3.70 -0.48 -12.21
N SER A 268 2.92 -0.45 -11.11
CA SER A 268 2.23 0.76 -10.65
C SER A 268 3.19 1.91 -10.30
N VAL A 269 4.29 1.61 -9.61
CA VAL A 269 5.32 2.62 -9.30
C VAL A 269 5.90 3.20 -10.58
N GLY A 270 6.19 2.35 -11.58
CA GLY A 270 6.66 2.78 -12.89
C GLY A 270 5.67 3.69 -13.62
N GLU A 271 4.39 3.32 -13.69
CA GLU A 271 3.36 4.11 -14.38
C GLU A 271 3.07 5.45 -13.69
N ILE A 272 3.07 5.51 -12.35
CA ILE A 272 2.94 6.76 -11.59
C ILE A 272 4.13 7.69 -11.87
N PHE A 273 5.37 7.15 -11.84
CA PHE A 273 6.57 7.91 -12.16
C PHE A 273 6.53 8.44 -13.60
N LYS A 274 6.13 7.63 -14.55
CA LYS A 274 5.93 7.99 -15.97
C LYS A 274 4.88 9.11 -16.13
N ALA A 275 3.76 9.04 -15.41
CA ALA A 275 2.73 10.08 -15.43
C ALA A 275 3.28 11.44 -14.92
N LEU A 276 4.01 11.44 -13.79
CA LEU A 276 4.69 12.63 -13.26
C LEU A 276 5.71 13.20 -14.24
N ARG A 277 6.49 12.35 -14.92
CA ARG A 277 7.43 12.74 -15.96
C ARG A 277 6.74 13.41 -17.14
N ALA A 278 5.67 12.81 -17.66
CA ALA A 278 4.90 13.34 -18.77
C ALA A 278 4.34 14.74 -18.47
N LYS A 279 3.98 15.00 -17.21
CA LYS A 279 3.54 16.31 -16.70
C LYS A 279 4.70 17.23 -16.31
N LYS A 280 5.97 16.82 -16.49
CA LYS A 280 7.17 17.58 -16.10
C LYS A 280 7.24 17.95 -14.60
N MET A 281 6.54 17.20 -13.75
CA MET A 281 6.44 17.46 -12.32
C MET A 281 7.61 16.86 -11.51
N LEU A 282 8.34 15.85 -12.03
CA LEU A 282 9.39 15.12 -11.30
C LEU A 282 10.45 16.04 -10.66
N LYS A 283 10.80 17.18 -11.34
CA LYS A 283 11.83 18.11 -10.84
C LYS A 283 11.52 18.73 -9.48
N ASN A 284 10.24 18.73 -9.07
CA ASN A 284 9.75 19.29 -7.81
C ASN A 284 8.79 18.32 -7.11
N THR A 285 9.11 17.03 -7.13
CA THR A 285 8.28 15.98 -6.51
C THR A 285 9.08 15.20 -5.47
N ILE A 286 8.45 14.89 -4.35
CA ILE A 286 8.89 13.92 -3.35
C ILE A 286 8.04 12.68 -3.54
N ILE A 287 8.68 11.51 -3.75
CA ILE A 287 8.02 10.21 -3.81
C ILE A 287 8.45 9.39 -2.61
N LEU A 288 7.50 8.96 -1.80
CA LEU A 288 7.70 8.07 -0.66
C LEU A 288 7.05 6.74 -0.98
N PHE A 289 7.84 5.67 -1.06
CA PHE A 289 7.37 4.29 -1.12
C PHE A 289 7.57 3.61 0.23
N LEU A 290 6.53 2.95 0.77
CA LEU A 290 6.63 2.26 2.06
C LEU A 290 5.58 1.16 2.20
N SER A 291 5.80 0.25 3.17
CA SER A 291 4.78 -0.68 3.68
C SER A 291 4.17 -0.15 4.98
N ASP A 292 2.90 -0.48 5.24
CA ASP A 292 2.23 -0.13 6.49
C ASP A 292 2.55 -1.07 7.66
N ASN A 293 2.91 -2.33 7.40
CA ASN A 293 3.41 -3.31 8.36
C ASN A 293 4.13 -4.45 7.62
N GLY A 294 4.71 -5.39 8.37
CA GLY A 294 5.33 -6.59 7.79
C GLY A 294 4.32 -7.59 7.25
N ALA A 295 4.76 -8.50 6.39
CA ALA A 295 3.89 -9.50 5.78
C ALA A 295 3.37 -10.52 6.81
N PRO A 296 2.09 -10.96 6.72
CA PRO A 296 1.57 -12.16 7.37
C PRO A 296 1.97 -13.40 6.55
N SER A 297 3.13 -13.96 6.86
CA SER A 297 3.65 -15.13 6.12
C SER A 297 2.83 -16.38 6.33
N VAL A 298 2.18 -16.52 7.50
CA VAL A 298 1.33 -17.64 7.91
C VAL A 298 0.13 -17.17 8.74
N GLY A 299 -0.89 -18.00 8.85
CA GLY A 299 -2.07 -17.74 9.67
C GLY A 299 -3.21 -17.03 8.93
N LEU A 300 -4.08 -16.36 9.66
CA LEU A 300 -5.21 -15.62 9.09
C LEU A 300 -4.73 -14.52 8.12
N HIS A 301 -5.35 -14.41 6.97
CA HIS A 301 -4.97 -13.50 5.89
C HIS A 301 -3.51 -13.65 5.43
N ALA A 302 -2.93 -14.87 5.57
CA ALA A 302 -1.57 -15.13 5.08
C ALA A 302 -1.45 -14.79 3.60
N ASN A 303 -0.45 -13.94 3.28
CA ASN A 303 -0.17 -13.55 1.91
C ASN A 303 1.10 -14.19 1.34
N TYR A 304 1.75 -15.07 2.11
CA TYR A 304 3.00 -15.76 1.72
C TYR A 304 4.19 -14.83 1.47
N GLY A 305 4.15 -13.61 2.02
CA GLY A 305 5.26 -12.67 2.01
C GLY A 305 6.42 -13.14 2.89
N SER A 306 7.61 -12.59 2.66
CA SER A 306 8.85 -12.95 3.35
C SER A 306 9.37 -11.80 4.19
N ASN A 307 9.38 -11.98 5.53
CA ASN A 307 10.04 -11.05 6.45
C ASN A 307 11.50 -11.41 6.72
N SER A 308 12.00 -12.50 6.11
CA SER A 308 13.38 -12.97 6.31
C SER A 308 14.39 -11.85 6.08
N PRO A 309 15.45 -11.75 6.90
CA PRO A 309 15.83 -12.62 8.02
C PRO A 309 15.28 -12.14 9.39
N LEU A 310 14.38 -11.18 9.41
CA LEU A 310 13.81 -10.58 10.62
C LEU A 310 12.90 -11.57 11.35
N ARG A 311 12.82 -11.44 12.66
CA ARG A 311 11.96 -12.25 13.52
C ARG A 311 10.52 -11.75 13.46
N GLY A 312 9.56 -12.67 13.50
CA GLY A 312 8.14 -12.38 13.56
C GLY A 312 7.51 -12.02 12.22
N GLN A 313 6.25 -11.65 12.31
CA GLN A 313 5.41 -11.24 11.17
C GLN A 313 4.34 -10.25 11.64
N LYS A 314 3.50 -9.73 10.73
CA LYS A 314 2.32 -8.92 11.03
C LYS A 314 1.64 -9.39 12.32
N ASN A 315 1.15 -8.46 13.15
CA ASN A 315 0.52 -8.74 14.43
C ASN A 315 1.46 -9.41 15.46
N SER A 316 2.73 -8.98 15.51
CA SER A 316 3.69 -9.44 16.53
C SER A 316 4.60 -8.29 16.99
N PRO A 317 5.29 -8.40 18.15
CA PRO A 317 6.17 -7.33 18.66
C PRO A 317 7.54 -7.25 17.96
N TRP A 318 7.84 -8.14 17.02
CA TRP A 318 9.16 -8.39 16.47
C TRP A 318 9.51 -7.49 15.27
N GLU A 319 10.80 -7.47 14.91
CA GLU A 319 11.32 -6.66 13.79
C GLU A 319 10.60 -6.99 12.46
N GLY A 320 10.25 -8.27 12.21
CA GLY A 320 9.53 -8.67 11.00
C GLY A 320 8.12 -8.11 10.85
N ALA A 321 7.53 -7.62 11.96
CA ALA A 321 6.25 -6.90 11.94
C ALA A 321 6.43 -5.39 11.82
N THR A 322 7.46 -4.84 12.49
CA THR A 322 7.57 -3.40 12.78
C THR A 322 8.64 -2.68 12.00
N ARG A 323 9.70 -3.38 11.54
CA ARG A 323 10.74 -2.83 10.67
C ARG A 323 10.43 -3.14 9.22
N ASN A 324 10.01 -2.13 8.47
CA ASN A 324 9.37 -2.33 7.18
C ASN A 324 10.06 -1.61 6.03
N VAL A 325 9.78 -2.12 4.83
CA VAL A 325 10.26 -1.58 3.57
C VAL A 325 9.89 -0.11 3.44
N ALA A 326 10.89 0.76 3.19
CA ALA A 326 10.66 2.15 2.83
C ALA A 326 11.83 2.73 2.03
N ALA A 327 11.50 3.59 1.07
CA ALA A 327 12.45 4.40 0.31
C ALA A 327 11.84 5.76 0.01
N ILE A 328 12.68 6.81 -0.01
CA ILE A 328 12.26 8.15 -0.39
C ILE A 328 13.12 8.64 -1.56
N TRP A 329 12.48 9.20 -2.56
CA TRP A 329 13.10 9.76 -3.73
C TRP A 329 12.66 11.21 -3.96
N SER A 330 13.61 12.09 -4.25
CA SER A 330 13.34 13.44 -4.72
C SER A 330 14.62 14.07 -5.28
N PRO A 331 14.55 14.84 -6.35
CA PRO A 331 15.69 15.68 -6.76
C PRO A 331 15.99 16.84 -5.78
N LEU A 332 15.10 17.10 -4.83
CA LEU A 332 15.28 18.09 -3.76
C LEU A 332 16.19 17.59 -2.62
N ILE A 333 16.40 16.30 -2.52
CA ILE A 333 17.33 15.67 -1.57
C ILE A 333 18.75 15.89 -2.08
N GLN A 334 19.63 16.46 -1.26
CA GLN A 334 21.00 16.80 -1.65
C GLN A 334 21.90 15.56 -1.67
N GLU A 335 21.82 14.72 -0.64
CA GLU A 335 22.61 13.49 -0.51
C GLU A 335 21.74 12.27 -0.82
N ARG A 336 21.68 11.91 -2.09
CA ARG A 336 20.94 10.76 -2.62
C ARG A 336 21.84 9.54 -2.81
N GLN A 337 21.28 8.45 -3.36
CA GLN A 337 21.95 7.19 -3.69
C GLN A 337 22.70 6.60 -2.49
N ARG A 338 21.99 6.47 -1.38
CA ARG A 338 22.56 5.96 -0.13
C ARG A 338 21.59 5.09 0.66
N VAL A 339 22.13 4.37 1.62
CA VAL A 339 21.38 3.63 2.64
C VAL A 339 21.41 4.44 3.94
N SER A 340 20.25 4.85 4.42
CA SER A 340 20.13 5.50 5.72
C SER A 340 19.87 4.47 6.81
N ASN A 341 20.69 4.53 7.86
CA ASN A 341 20.50 3.78 9.11
C ASN A 341 19.92 4.64 10.24
N GLN A 342 19.41 5.82 9.93
CA GLN A 342 18.66 6.66 10.87
C GLN A 342 17.34 5.98 11.22
N PHE A 343 16.92 6.12 12.47
CA PHE A 343 15.61 5.66 12.89
C PHE A 343 14.53 6.60 12.34
N VAL A 344 13.60 6.07 11.61
CA VAL A 344 12.40 6.76 11.12
C VAL A 344 11.18 5.96 11.55
N HIS A 345 10.21 6.62 12.16
CA HIS A 345 8.93 6.01 12.48
C HIS A 345 7.85 6.55 11.55
N ILE A 346 6.84 5.76 11.23
CA ILE A 346 5.77 6.15 10.30
C ILE A 346 5.06 7.44 10.71
N SER A 347 5.01 7.77 12.02
CA SER A 347 4.50 9.05 12.51
C SER A 347 5.36 10.27 12.15
N ASP A 348 6.63 10.05 11.76
CA ASP A 348 7.54 11.14 11.38
C ASP A 348 7.19 11.74 10.02
N TRP A 349 6.42 11.03 9.21
CA TRP A 349 6.10 11.50 7.85
C TRP A 349 5.25 12.76 7.83
N LEU A 350 4.32 12.94 8.78
CA LEU A 350 3.56 14.20 8.85
C LEU A 350 4.49 15.42 9.07
N PRO A 351 5.31 15.50 10.13
CA PRO A 351 6.19 16.67 10.31
C PRO A 351 7.27 16.77 9.24
N THR A 352 7.81 15.66 8.74
CA THR A 352 8.86 15.64 7.70
C THR A 352 8.37 16.18 6.37
N LEU A 353 7.22 15.71 5.89
CA LEU A 353 6.65 16.17 4.62
C LEU A 353 6.11 17.60 4.74
N ALA A 354 5.59 17.98 5.92
CA ALA A 354 5.20 19.37 6.21
C ALA A 354 6.41 20.31 6.15
N ALA A 355 7.54 19.94 6.76
CA ALA A 355 8.79 20.72 6.73
C ALA A 355 9.31 20.84 5.28
N ALA A 356 9.35 19.75 4.51
CA ALA A 356 9.72 19.76 3.10
C ALA A 356 8.85 20.69 2.26
N ALA A 357 7.58 20.82 2.62
CA ALA A 357 6.59 21.68 1.96
C ALA A 357 6.56 23.13 2.48
N GLY A 358 7.40 23.46 3.47
CA GLY A 358 7.35 24.77 4.13
C GLY A 358 6.04 25.02 4.88
N ILE A 359 5.40 23.96 5.36
CA ILE A 359 4.18 24.03 6.18
C ILE A 359 4.57 24.04 7.64
N HIS A 360 4.30 25.15 8.32
CA HIS A 360 4.47 25.22 9.76
C HIS A 360 3.32 24.48 10.44
N LEU A 361 3.62 23.34 11.02
CA LEU A 361 2.69 22.71 11.94
C LEU A 361 2.60 23.60 13.18
N PRO A 362 1.41 24.01 13.64
CA PRO A 362 1.30 24.88 14.79
C PRO A 362 2.07 24.25 15.94
N HIS A 363 3.02 25.01 16.50
CA HIS A 363 3.58 24.71 17.82
C HIS A 363 2.42 24.90 18.80
N LEU A 364 1.68 23.82 19.00
CA LEU A 364 0.62 23.79 19.96
C LEU A 364 1.23 24.14 21.31
N LYS A 365 0.68 25.10 22.00
CA LYS A 365 1.18 25.69 23.25
C LYS A 365 1.50 24.65 24.35
N ASN A 366 1.14 23.39 24.13
CA ASN A 366 1.51 22.22 24.91
C ASN A 366 2.15 21.21 23.94
N GLN A 367 3.43 20.89 24.12
CA GLN A 367 4.28 20.00 23.32
C GLN A 367 3.77 18.54 23.14
N SER A 368 2.47 18.29 23.29
CA SER A 368 1.88 16.96 23.43
C SER A 368 1.08 16.46 22.23
N GLU A 369 1.04 17.18 21.10
CA GLU A 369 0.09 16.80 20.05
C GLU A 369 0.68 16.05 18.86
N ILE A 370 1.99 16.09 18.59
CA ILE A 370 2.66 15.30 17.55
C ILE A 370 3.84 14.55 18.18
N ASP A 371 3.85 13.22 18.04
CA ASP A 371 4.94 12.34 18.50
C ASP A 371 6.01 12.16 17.40
N GLY A 372 5.64 12.49 16.17
CA GLY A 372 6.50 12.47 15.00
C GLY A 372 7.60 13.52 15.09
N ILE A 373 8.78 13.21 14.57
CA ILE A 373 9.94 14.07 14.50
C ILE A 373 10.21 14.44 13.05
N ASP A 374 10.43 15.72 12.78
CA ASP A 374 10.87 16.15 11.45
C ASP A 374 12.25 15.54 11.13
N GLN A 375 12.32 14.85 10.00
CA GLN A 375 13.52 14.18 9.50
C GLN A 375 14.02 14.84 8.19
N TRP A 376 13.36 15.89 7.68
CA TRP A 376 13.63 16.39 6.33
C TRP A 376 15.07 16.86 6.13
N GLU A 377 15.58 17.67 7.04
CA GLU A 377 16.96 18.15 6.98
C GLU A 377 17.96 16.98 7.14
N ALA A 378 17.72 16.10 8.10
CA ALA A 378 18.57 14.95 8.35
C ALA A 378 18.60 13.97 7.14
N LEU A 379 17.46 13.75 6.50
CA LEU A 379 17.39 12.91 5.29
C LEU A 379 17.99 13.63 4.08
N SER A 380 17.79 14.95 3.93
CA SER A 380 18.27 15.69 2.76
C SER A 380 19.79 15.82 2.71
N TYR A 381 20.45 16.01 3.84
CA TYR A 381 21.88 16.29 3.95
C TYR A 381 22.70 15.20 4.63
N ASP A 382 22.11 14.05 4.96
CA ASP A 382 22.73 12.96 5.74
C ASP A 382 23.30 13.41 7.09
N THR A 383 22.59 14.31 7.78
CA THR A 383 23.04 14.92 9.02
C THR A 383 22.30 14.37 10.22
N GLY A 384 23.03 13.81 11.18
CA GLY A 384 22.49 13.40 12.47
C GLY A 384 21.52 12.22 12.42
N ASN A 385 20.84 12.01 13.55
CA ASN A 385 19.76 11.04 13.72
C ASN A 385 18.78 11.65 14.74
N PRO A 386 17.77 12.39 14.28
CA PRO A 386 16.87 13.12 15.18
C PRO A 386 16.09 12.21 16.12
N ARG A 387 15.68 11.01 15.62
CA ARG A 387 14.93 10.03 16.40
C ARG A 387 15.87 9.08 17.15
N ARG A 388 15.70 8.99 18.47
CA ARG A 388 16.47 8.07 19.33
C ARG A 388 15.64 6.93 19.88
N ALA A 389 14.31 7.05 19.85
CA ALA A 389 13.39 6.09 20.44
C ALA A 389 12.20 5.82 19.52
N VAL A 390 11.72 4.58 19.52
CA VAL A 390 10.53 4.13 18.83
C VAL A 390 9.65 3.37 19.81
N LEU A 391 8.43 3.84 20.01
CA LEU A 391 7.38 3.06 20.65
C LEU A 391 6.67 2.28 19.55
N ASN A 392 7.04 1.01 19.39
CA ASN A 392 6.44 0.17 18.34
C ASN A 392 4.95 -0.11 18.65
N MET A 393 4.66 -0.55 19.89
CA MET A 393 3.28 -0.75 20.35
C MET A 393 3.24 -0.96 21.87
N ILE A 394 2.14 -0.56 22.49
CA ILE A 394 1.61 -1.09 23.75
C ILE A 394 0.16 -1.40 23.46
N ASP A 395 -0.20 -2.68 23.55
CA ASP A 395 -1.56 -3.16 23.43
C ASP A 395 -1.88 -3.95 24.71
N GLU A 396 -2.68 -3.34 25.60
CA GLU A 396 -2.98 -3.92 26.91
C GLU A 396 -4.01 -5.04 26.81
N GLU A 397 -4.89 -4.98 25.81
CA GLU A 397 -5.92 -5.98 25.57
C GLU A 397 -5.31 -7.25 24.96
N ALA A 398 -4.38 -7.10 24.01
CA ALA A 398 -3.60 -8.21 23.47
C ALA A 398 -2.43 -8.64 24.37
N GLY A 399 -2.13 -7.89 25.43
CA GLY A 399 -1.15 -8.27 26.47
C GLY A 399 0.32 -8.14 26.06
N TYR A 400 0.67 -7.28 25.09
CA TYR A 400 2.08 -7.12 24.68
C TYR A 400 2.53 -5.67 24.60
N SER A 401 3.86 -5.50 24.62
CA SER A 401 4.50 -4.19 24.41
C SER A 401 5.89 -4.34 23.78
N SER A 402 6.24 -3.40 22.91
CA SER A 402 7.56 -3.30 22.29
C SER A 402 7.98 -1.83 22.21
N TYR A 403 9.16 -1.54 22.75
CA TYR A 403 9.77 -0.21 22.79
C TYR A 403 11.26 -0.30 22.54
N MET A 404 11.77 0.60 21.75
CA MET A 404 13.19 0.68 21.42
C MET A 404 13.76 2.05 21.74
N GLU A 405 14.98 2.10 22.26
CA GLU A 405 15.74 3.33 22.44
C GLU A 405 17.23 3.09 22.26
N ASN A 406 17.87 3.97 21.47
CA ASN A 406 19.31 3.87 21.14
C ASN A 406 19.74 2.49 20.64
N GLY A 407 18.86 1.80 19.92
CA GLY A 407 19.10 0.46 19.35
C GLY A 407 18.90 -0.70 20.34
N LEU A 408 18.52 -0.44 21.58
CA LEU A 408 18.10 -1.48 22.52
C LEU A 408 16.58 -1.62 22.50
N LYS A 409 16.08 -2.81 22.18
CA LYS A 409 14.65 -3.12 22.06
C LYS A 409 14.17 -4.00 23.21
N TYR A 410 13.21 -3.49 23.96
CA TYR A 410 12.47 -4.19 24.99
C TYR A 410 11.21 -4.82 24.39
N VAL A 411 10.96 -6.09 24.69
CA VAL A 411 9.75 -6.84 24.29
C VAL A 411 9.18 -7.53 25.51
N ASN A 412 7.87 -7.40 25.71
CA ASN A 412 7.13 -8.08 26.81
C ASN A 412 5.76 -8.51 26.29
N GLY A 413 5.42 -9.79 26.48
CA GLY A 413 4.23 -10.37 25.89
C GLY A 413 4.33 -10.55 24.40
N THR A 414 3.37 -11.25 23.83
CA THR A 414 3.23 -11.49 22.39
C THR A 414 1.76 -11.73 22.04
N THR A 415 1.46 -11.92 20.77
CA THR A 415 0.11 -12.23 20.29
C THR A 415 -0.03 -13.73 19.96
N VAL A 416 -1.26 -14.23 19.87
CA VAL A 416 -1.59 -15.57 19.39
C VAL A 416 -0.73 -16.66 20.06
N ASP A 417 -0.56 -16.58 21.39
CA ASP A 417 0.26 -17.52 22.18
C ASP A 417 1.67 -17.77 21.64
N GLY A 418 2.25 -16.78 20.94
CA GLY A 418 3.59 -16.88 20.36
C GLY A 418 3.67 -17.60 19.01
N ALA A 419 2.55 -17.91 18.38
CA ALA A 419 2.53 -18.54 17.06
C ALA A 419 3.22 -17.70 15.99
N PHE A 420 3.37 -16.39 16.22
CA PHE A 420 4.03 -15.44 15.31
C PHE A 420 5.44 -15.00 15.75
N ASP A 421 6.06 -15.74 16.68
CA ASP A 421 7.34 -15.37 17.31
C ASP A 421 8.58 -15.97 16.60
N ASP A 422 8.39 -16.81 15.60
CA ASP A 422 9.48 -17.42 14.86
C ASP A 422 9.96 -16.56 13.67
N TRP A 423 10.88 -17.10 12.87
CA TRP A 423 11.42 -16.47 11.64
C TRP A 423 10.69 -17.01 10.43
N PHE A 424 9.85 -16.18 9.80
CA PHE A 424 8.96 -16.57 8.72
C PHE A 424 9.46 -16.12 7.35
N GLY A 425 9.02 -16.85 6.29
CA GLY A 425 9.26 -16.47 4.92
C GLY A 425 10.69 -16.74 4.44
N VAL A 426 11.39 -17.72 5.03
CA VAL A 426 12.68 -18.19 4.50
C VAL A 426 12.45 -18.80 3.13
N LEU A 427 13.12 -18.25 2.10
CA LEU A 427 12.92 -18.68 0.72
C LEU A 427 13.58 -20.05 0.47
N PRO A 428 12.92 -20.95 -0.30
CA PRO A 428 13.51 -22.22 -0.70
C PRO A 428 14.76 -22.04 -1.56
N THR A 429 15.79 -22.86 -1.34
CA THR A 429 17.02 -22.87 -2.16
C THR A 429 16.83 -23.56 -3.51
N THR A 430 15.67 -24.17 -3.75
CA THR A 430 15.33 -24.92 -4.96
C THR A 430 14.82 -24.05 -6.11
N ASP A 431 14.42 -22.83 -5.82
CA ASP A 431 13.93 -21.91 -6.85
C ASP A 431 15.07 -21.43 -7.77
N LYS A 432 14.80 -21.44 -9.07
CA LYS A 432 15.74 -20.95 -10.09
C LYS A 432 15.63 -19.43 -10.23
N ILE A 433 16.14 -18.69 -9.24
CA ILE A 433 16.05 -17.23 -9.20
C ILE A 433 16.91 -16.58 -10.31
N PRO A 434 16.52 -15.37 -10.80
CA PRO A 434 17.30 -14.58 -11.74
C PRO A 434 18.73 -14.29 -11.24
N SER A 435 19.67 -14.19 -12.14
CA SER A 435 21.05 -13.81 -11.82
C SER A 435 21.14 -12.33 -11.40
N ASP A 436 22.19 -11.97 -10.67
CA ASP A 436 22.46 -10.57 -10.32
C ASP A 436 22.59 -9.69 -11.57
N ASP A 437 23.17 -10.19 -12.65
CA ASP A 437 23.32 -9.42 -13.89
C ASP A 437 21.98 -9.12 -14.55
N GLU A 438 21.08 -10.09 -14.57
CA GLU A 438 19.71 -9.91 -15.07
C GLU A 438 18.92 -8.95 -14.17
N TYR A 439 19.09 -9.09 -12.86
CA TYR A 439 18.47 -8.20 -11.88
C TYR A 439 18.86 -6.74 -12.13
N PHE A 440 20.15 -6.41 -12.16
CA PHE A 440 20.61 -5.04 -12.37
C PHE A 440 20.25 -4.49 -13.76
N LYS A 441 20.24 -5.34 -14.79
CA LYS A 441 19.79 -4.96 -16.12
C LYS A 441 18.34 -4.50 -16.13
N LYS A 442 17.44 -5.28 -15.50
CA LYS A 442 16.01 -4.92 -15.42
C LYS A 442 15.79 -3.59 -14.71
N ILE A 443 16.58 -3.26 -13.68
CA ILE A 443 16.48 -1.98 -12.97
C ILE A 443 16.82 -0.81 -13.90
N VAL A 444 17.95 -0.89 -14.62
CA VAL A 444 18.37 0.19 -15.53
C VAL A 444 17.37 0.37 -16.69
N GLU A 445 16.75 -0.72 -17.15
CA GLU A 445 15.76 -0.70 -18.23
C GLU A 445 14.34 -0.33 -17.77
N SER A 446 14.07 -0.22 -16.46
CA SER A 446 12.75 0.12 -15.92
C SER A 446 12.35 1.57 -16.22
N GLU A 447 11.06 1.90 -16.10
CA GLU A 447 10.56 3.28 -16.28
C GLU A 447 11.26 4.27 -15.33
N VAL A 448 11.51 3.89 -14.09
CA VAL A 448 12.20 4.73 -13.12
C VAL A 448 13.70 4.77 -13.42
N GLY A 449 14.33 3.62 -13.60
CA GLY A 449 15.80 3.51 -13.75
C GLY A 449 16.33 4.17 -15.01
N SER A 450 15.62 4.06 -16.13
CA SER A 450 15.98 4.69 -17.42
C SER A 450 15.97 6.22 -17.36
N GLN A 451 15.38 6.84 -16.33
CA GLN A 451 15.22 8.28 -16.16
C GLN A 451 16.00 8.85 -14.98
N SER A 452 16.84 8.04 -14.34
CA SER A 452 17.70 8.51 -13.24
C SER A 452 18.62 9.64 -13.73
N PRO A 453 18.56 10.86 -13.14
CA PRO A 453 19.33 12.01 -13.60
C PRO A 453 20.84 11.85 -13.43
N VAL A 454 21.28 11.02 -12.50
CA VAL A 454 22.69 10.77 -12.17
C VAL A 454 23.21 9.49 -12.84
N GLY A 455 22.29 8.64 -13.34
CA GLY A 455 22.57 7.32 -13.88
C GLY A 455 22.81 6.29 -12.77
N LEU A 456 22.10 5.16 -12.87
CA LEU A 456 22.31 4.01 -12.00
C LEU A 456 23.36 3.10 -12.63
N THR A 457 24.52 2.96 -11.99
CA THR A 457 25.54 2.01 -12.42
C THR A 457 25.43 0.70 -11.66
N LYS A 458 25.83 -0.40 -12.28
CA LYS A 458 25.84 -1.72 -11.65
C LYS A 458 26.63 -1.72 -10.34
N ASP A 459 27.77 -1.00 -10.31
CA ASP A 459 28.66 -0.96 -9.13
C ASP A 459 28.02 -0.14 -8.00
N SER A 460 27.39 1.01 -8.30
CA SER A 460 26.67 1.78 -7.28
C SER A 460 25.50 0.99 -6.69
N MET A 461 24.70 0.31 -7.51
CA MET A 461 23.60 -0.52 -7.05
C MET A 461 24.08 -1.72 -6.21
N LYS A 462 25.16 -2.40 -6.62
CA LYS A 462 25.79 -3.48 -5.82
C LYS A 462 26.27 -2.97 -4.46
N TYR A 463 26.89 -1.79 -4.44
CA TYR A 463 27.34 -1.17 -3.20
C TYR A 463 26.15 -0.89 -2.27
N LEU A 464 25.11 -0.22 -2.76
CA LEU A 464 23.93 0.11 -1.98
C LEU A 464 23.21 -1.14 -1.46
N ARG A 465 22.99 -2.12 -2.34
CA ARG A 465 22.37 -3.39 -1.98
C ARG A 465 23.11 -4.11 -0.86
N LYS A 466 24.44 -4.21 -0.98
CA LYS A 466 25.28 -4.82 0.05
C LYS A 466 25.11 -4.17 1.43
N HIS A 467 24.88 -2.84 1.48
CA HIS A 467 24.72 -2.10 2.73
C HIS A 467 23.26 -2.10 3.23
N ALA A 468 22.28 -2.40 2.38
CA ALA A 468 20.87 -2.54 2.73
C ALA A 468 20.52 -3.94 3.23
N VAL A 469 21.29 -4.96 2.84
CA VAL A 469 21.06 -6.34 3.27
C VAL A 469 21.35 -6.52 4.75
N ILE A 470 20.38 -7.10 5.46
CA ILE A 470 20.54 -7.52 6.86
C ILE A 470 21.15 -8.92 6.91
N SER A 471 22.24 -9.05 7.65
CA SER A 471 22.88 -10.34 7.92
C SER A 471 22.75 -10.69 9.40
N CYS A 472 22.12 -11.83 9.67
CA CYS A 472 21.96 -12.34 11.02
C CYS A 472 23.18 -13.17 11.43
N LYS A 473 24.01 -12.61 12.29
CA LYS A 473 25.07 -13.38 12.94
C LYS A 473 24.47 -14.13 14.13
N THR A 474 24.56 -15.44 14.12
CA THR A 474 24.17 -16.25 15.30
C THR A 474 25.28 -16.20 16.31
N PRO A 475 25.06 -15.73 17.55
CA PRO A 475 26.04 -15.83 18.62
C PRO A 475 26.42 -17.28 18.91
N LEU A 476 27.61 -17.51 19.44
CA LEU A 476 28.10 -18.87 19.81
C LEU A 476 27.17 -19.57 20.80
N ASN A 477 26.61 -18.84 21.75
CA ASN A 477 25.65 -19.33 22.74
C ASN A 477 24.49 -18.34 22.87
N PRO A 478 23.50 -18.34 21.97
CA PRO A 478 22.39 -17.41 22.02
C PRO A 478 21.48 -17.72 23.22
N THR A 479 21.07 -16.68 23.93
CA THR A 479 20.02 -16.79 24.95
C THR A 479 18.68 -16.61 24.27
N SER A 480 17.82 -17.64 24.34
CA SER A 480 16.46 -17.57 23.79
C SER A 480 15.56 -16.64 24.63
N CYS A 481 14.57 -16.05 23.98
CA CYS A 481 13.53 -15.26 24.60
C CYS A 481 12.16 -15.95 24.38
N ASP A 482 11.41 -16.12 25.46
CA ASP A 482 9.97 -16.35 25.43
C ASP A 482 9.28 -15.19 26.15
N PRO A 483 8.70 -14.22 25.42
CA PRO A 483 8.14 -13.02 26.00
C PRO A 483 6.84 -13.27 26.80
N ARG A 484 6.23 -14.45 26.68
CA ARG A 484 5.08 -14.92 27.50
C ARG A 484 5.51 -15.22 28.93
N VAL A 485 6.76 -15.69 29.10
CA VAL A 485 7.31 -16.08 30.40
C VAL A 485 7.99 -14.88 31.07
N ARG A 486 8.78 -14.10 30.32
CA ARG A 486 9.51 -12.94 30.82
C ARG A 486 9.81 -11.96 29.70
N ALA A 487 9.87 -10.68 30.03
CA ALA A 487 10.31 -9.66 29.09
C ALA A 487 11.78 -9.88 28.67
N CYS A 488 12.11 -9.48 27.48
CA CYS A 488 13.42 -9.64 26.84
C CYS A 488 14.01 -8.30 26.39
N LEU A 489 15.31 -8.28 26.14
CA LEU A 489 16.05 -7.13 25.64
C LEU A 489 16.98 -7.55 24.51
N PHE A 490 16.94 -6.82 23.40
CA PHE A 490 17.77 -7.08 22.22
C PHE A 490 18.60 -5.84 21.84
N ASP A 491 19.80 -6.05 21.33
CA ASP A 491 20.62 -5.03 20.67
C ASP A 491 20.39 -5.16 19.14
N ILE A 492 19.41 -4.45 18.61
CA ILE A 492 19.03 -4.57 17.18
C ILE A 492 20.06 -3.96 16.22
N ILE A 493 21.08 -3.24 16.73
CA ILE A 493 22.18 -2.76 15.90
C ILE A 493 23.11 -3.92 15.53
N ASN A 494 23.41 -4.79 16.49
CA ASN A 494 24.32 -5.93 16.34
C ASN A 494 23.58 -7.27 16.14
N ASP A 495 22.31 -7.33 16.58
CA ASP A 495 21.43 -8.50 16.46
C ASP A 495 20.05 -8.05 15.91
N PRO A 496 19.96 -7.59 14.64
CA PRO A 496 18.70 -7.13 14.05
C PRO A 496 17.67 -8.25 13.87
N CYS A 497 18.07 -9.50 14.08
CA CYS A 497 17.23 -10.67 13.95
C CYS A 497 16.71 -11.21 15.29
N GLU A 498 16.97 -10.50 16.38
CA GLU A 498 16.42 -10.77 17.73
C GLU A 498 16.67 -12.23 18.19
N ARG A 499 17.89 -12.73 17.96
CA ARG A 499 18.30 -14.10 18.27
C ARG A 499 18.87 -14.26 19.66
N ASN A 500 19.25 -13.17 20.34
CA ASN A 500 20.00 -13.21 21.57
C ASN A 500 19.48 -12.20 22.61
N ASP A 501 18.74 -12.70 23.60
CA ASP A 501 18.27 -11.90 24.71
C ASP A 501 19.44 -11.50 25.63
N ILE A 502 19.67 -10.21 25.76
CA ILE A 502 20.72 -9.63 26.61
C ILE A 502 20.21 -9.08 27.94
N SER A 503 18.95 -9.31 28.31
CA SER A 503 18.32 -8.75 29.52
C SER A 503 19.10 -9.08 30.80
N ALA A 504 19.68 -10.29 30.90
CA ALA A 504 20.51 -10.69 32.04
C ALA A 504 21.89 -10.03 32.06
N ARG A 505 22.44 -9.68 30.89
CA ARG A 505 23.75 -9.01 30.75
C ARG A 505 23.66 -7.50 30.93
N GLU A 506 22.52 -6.91 30.60
CA GLU A 506 22.24 -5.48 30.63
C GLU A 506 21.09 -5.12 31.62
N PRO A 507 21.15 -5.54 32.90
CA PRO A 507 20.00 -5.44 33.82
C PRO A 507 19.63 -3.98 34.15
N TYR A 508 20.54 -3.05 34.02
CA TYR A 508 20.26 -1.61 34.26
C TYR A 508 19.45 -1.05 33.07
N LYS A 509 19.87 -1.31 31.84
CA LYS A 509 19.17 -0.90 30.62
C LYS A 509 17.80 -1.55 30.52
N PHE A 510 17.71 -2.85 30.81
CA PHE A 510 16.43 -3.55 30.87
C PHE A 510 15.43 -2.87 31.82
N ARG A 511 15.86 -2.53 33.08
CA ARG A 511 15.00 -1.83 34.05
C ARG A 511 14.64 -0.42 33.60
N GLU A 512 15.57 0.31 32.99
CA GLU A 512 15.32 1.63 32.42
C GLU A 512 14.22 1.60 31.33
N LEU A 513 14.35 0.72 30.33
CA LEU A 513 13.37 0.61 29.25
C LEU A 513 12.02 0.12 29.76
N ARG A 514 11.99 -0.87 30.66
CA ARG A 514 10.77 -1.31 31.34
C ARG A 514 10.05 -0.14 32.03
N ALA A 515 10.76 0.70 32.77
CA ALA A 515 10.18 1.85 33.44
C ALA A 515 9.60 2.89 32.46
N LYS A 516 10.22 3.04 31.26
CA LYS A 516 9.70 3.89 30.19
C LYS A 516 8.42 3.32 29.60
N VAL A 517 8.38 2.02 29.30
CA VAL A 517 7.17 1.33 28.83
C VAL A 517 6.03 1.50 29.83
N GLU A 518 6.27 1.30 31.13
CA GLU A 518 5.26 1.50 32.17
C GLU A 518 4.75 2.94 32.26
N ARG A 519 5.60 3.94 31.91
CA ARG A 519 5.19 5.34 31.85
C ARG A 519 4.26 5.58 30.65
N TYR A 520 4.61 5.07 29.47
CA TYR A 520 3.75 5.14 28.28
C TYR A 520 2.41 4.42 28.51
N ARG A 521 2.43 3.22 29.12
CA ARG A 521 1.23 2.46 29.45
C ARG A 521 0.27 3.28 30.33
N ARG A 522 0.77 3.96 31.36
CA ARG A 522 -0.07 4.80 32.23
C ARG A 522 -0.63 6.03 31.55
N ALA A 523 0.02 6.52 30.52
CA ALA A 523 -0.39 7.68 29.75
C ALA A 523 -1.23 7.30 28.51
N ALA A 524 -1.34 6.02 28.21
CA ALA A 524 -2.04 5.50 27.03
C ALA A 524 -3.51 5.91 27.02
N ALA A 525 -3.98 6.34 25.85
CA ALA A 525 -5.41 6.50 25.61
C ALA A 525 -6.10 5.13 25.60
N LYS A 526 -7.33 5.09 26.10
CA LYS A 526 -8.14 3.85 26.00
C LYS A 526 -8.37 3.50 24.54
N PRO A 527 -8.30 2.20 24.18
CA PRO A 527 -8.67 1.74 22.85
C PRO A 527 -10.07 2.22 22.46
N ARG A 528 -10.23 2.63 21.21
CA ARG A 528 -11.51 3.15 20.67
C ARG A 528 -12.41 2.03 20.15
N ASN A 529 -11.95 0.80 20.13
CA ASN A 529 -12.65 -0.37 19.62
C ASN A 529 -14.08 -0.46 20.16
N LYS A 530 -14.99 -0.82 19.29
CA LYS A 530 -16.41 -1.06 19.58
C LYS A 530 -16.79 -2.41 18.96
N PRO A 531 -17.68 -3.16 19.62
CA PRO A 531 -18.16 -4.40 19.03
C PRO A 531 -18.91 -4.13 17.73
N ALA A 532 -18.93 -5.13 16.86
CA ALA A 532 -19.66 -5.14 15.60
C ALA A 532 -21.11 -4.66 15.76
N ASP A 533 -21.59 -3.88 14.78
CA ASP A 533 -22.92 -3.29 14.75
C ASP A 533 -23.75 -3.95 13.65
N PRO A 534 -24.81 -4.70 13.97
CA PRO A 534 -25.67 -5.33 12.95
C PRO A 534 -26.29 -4.36 11.95
N ALA A 535 -26.39 -3.07 12.29
CA ALA A 535 -26.89 -2.04 11.39
C ALA A 535 -25.98 -1.81 10.17
N ALA A 536 -24.71 -2.24 10.24
CA ALA A 536 -23.73 -2.16 9.16
C ALA A 536 -24.00 -3.13 8.00
N ASN A 537 -24.89 -4.12 8.21
CA ASN A 537 -25.15 -5.17 7.22
C ASN A 537 -25.39 -4.58 5.82
N PRO A 538 -24.58 -4.95 4.80
CA PRO A 538 -24.70 -4.45 3.43
C PRO A 538 -26.09 -4.65 2.79
N ALA A 539 -26.84 -5.67 3.24
CA ALA A 539 -28.22 -5.89 2.80
C ALA A 539 -29.13 -4.68 3.05
N ASN A 540 -28.83 -3.87 4.08
CA ASN A 540 -29.56 -2.64 4.38
C ASN A 540 -29.26 -1.52 3.38
N PHE A 541 -28.23 -1.67 2.53
CA PHE A 541 -27.70 -0.68 1.60
C PHE A 541 -27.59 -1.23 0.16
N GLY A 542 -28.44 -2.19 -0.23
CA GLY A 542 -28.43 -2.77 -1.58
C GLY A 542 -27.18 -3.61 -1.90
N GLY A 543 -26.57 -4.24 -0.90
CA GLY A 543 -25.37 -5.07 -1.06
C GLY A 543 -24.05 -4.28 -1.07
N VAL A 544 -24.06 -3.06 -0.57
CA VAL A 544 -22.87 -2.17 -0.53
C VAL A 544 -22.49 -1.87 0.90
N TRP A 545 -21.19 -1.91 1.23
CA TRP A 545 -20.69 -1.37 2.48
C TRP A 545 -20.84 0.15 2.49
N ASN A 546 -21.61 0.71 3.42
CA ASN A 546 -21.91 2.13 3.52
C ASN A 546 -21.89 2.60 4.98
N TRP A 547 -21.81 3.90 5.22
CA TRP A 547 -21.99 4.43 6.57
C TRP A 547 -23.45 4.23 7.00
N TRP A 548 -23.63 3.82 8.27
CA TRP A 548 -24.93 3.43 8.82
C TRP A 548 -25.36 4.25 10.03
N ARG A 549 -24.49 5.12 10.52
CA ARG A 549 -24.84 6.05 11.59
C ARG A 549 -24.86 7.47 11.07
N ARG A 550 -25.82 8.28 11.61
CA ARG A 550 -25.89 9.70 11.31
C ARG A 550 -24.70 10.43 11.94
N ASP A 551 -24.27 11.51 11.32
CA ASP A 551 -23.20 12.37 11.82
C ASP A 551 -23.51 12.84 13.24
N GLN A 552 -22.56 12.68 14.15
CA GLN A 552 -22.67 13.25 15.49
C GLN A 552 -22.27 14.73 15.40
N PRO A 553 -22.99 15.67 16.07
CA PRO A 553 -22.56 17.06 16.10
C PRO A 553 -21.17 17.17 16.71
N CYS A 554 -20.22 17.77 15.98
CA CYS A 554 -18.87 18.03 16.47
C CYS A 554 -18.94 18.96 17.69
N LYS A 555 -18.61 18.46 18.86
CA LYS A 555 -18.39 19.30 20.04
C LYS A 555 -17.04 20.01 19.90
N HIS A 556 -16.96 21.01 19.04
CA HIS A 556 -15.90 22.01 19.10
C HIS A 556 -16.44 23.21 19.88
N GLY A 557 -15.63 23.69 20.82
CA GLY A 557 -16.02 24.68 21.82
C GLY A 557 -16.85 25.82 21.25
N ASN A 558 -18.00 26.06 21.85
CA ASN A 558 -18.88 27.23 21.84
C ASN A 558 -19.30 27.91 20.51
N ASN A 559 -19.07 27.32 19.34
CA ASN A 559 -19.71 27.75 18.12
C ASN A 559 -20.39 26.55 17.45
N ILE A 560 -21.68 26.40 17.71
CA ILE A 560 -22.56 25.50 16.96
C ILE A 560 -22.76 26.14 15.59
N VAL A 561 -22.03 25.71 14.59
CA VAL A 561 -22.41 25.93 13.18
C VAL A 561 -23.39 24.81 12.84
N SER A 562 -24.68 25.12 13.01
CA SER A 562 -25.77 24.33 12.45
C SER A 562 -25.70 24.49 10.92
N HIS A 563 -25.19 23.47 10.22
CA HIS A 563 -25.50 23.33 8.80
C HIS A 563 -26.92 22.77 8.67
N GLU A 564 -27.91 23.61 8.88
CA GLU A 564 -29.26 23.41 8.34
C GLU A 564 -29.15 23.58 6.82
N GLY A 565 -29.51 22.53 6.07
CA GLY A 565 -29.84 22.68 4.66
C GLY A 565 -29.11 21.75 3.66
N LEU A 566 -28.79 20.51 4.01
CA LEU A 566 -28.61 19.44 3.02
C LEU A 566 -29.42 18.23 3.49
N GLU A 567 -30.73 18.26 3.20
CA GLU A 567 -31.52 17.05 3.21
C GLU A 567 -30.88 16.09 2.19
N ILE A 568 -30.35 14.99 2.68
CA ILE A 568 -29.99 13.87 1.82
C ILE A 568 -31.30 13.33 1.29
N PRO A 569 -31.57 13.37 -0.03
CA PRO A 569 -32.75 12.70 -0.54
C PRO A 569 -32.68 11.22 -0.13
N PRO A 570 -33.80 10.60 0.26
CA PRO A 570 -33.83 9.17 0.52
C PRO A 570 -33.29 8.45 -0.71
N PRO A 571 -32.65 7.27 -0.58
CA PRO A 571 -32.15 6.51 -1.72
C PRO A 571 -33.35 6.36 -2.68
N HIS A 572 -33.15 6.88 -3.89
CA HIS A 572 -34.20 6.89 -4.91
C HIS A 572 -34.62 5.47 -5.22
N SER A 573 -35.73 5.05 -4.67
CA SER A 573 -36.42 3.80 -5.02
C SER A 573 -37.35 3.96 -6.24
N SER A 574 -37.29 5.10 -6.93
CA SER A 574 -37.92 5.29 -8.25
C SER A 574 -37.35 6.54 -8.91
N LEU A 575 -37.03 6.45 -10.21
CA LEU A 575 -36.81 7.62 -11.05
C LEU A 575 -38.04 8.52 -10.98
N PRO A 576 -37.90 9.86 -10.97
CA PRO A 576 -39.05 10.78 -11.07
C PRO A 576 -39.94 10.36 -12.23
N GLU A 577 -41.25 10.47 -12.05
CA GLU A 577 -42.23 10.05 -13.08
C GLU A 577 -41.96 10.68 -14.45
N ASP A 578 -41.48 11.93 -14.49
CA ASP A 578 -41.10 12.60 -15.73
C ASP A 578 -39.89 11.95 -16.43
N ILE A 579 -38.92 11.41 -15.66
CA ILE A 579 -37.77 10.71 -16.22
C ILE A 579 -38.17 9.30 -16.64
N GLN A 580 -39.04 8.61 -15.89
CA GLN A 580 -39.57 7.32 -16.30
C GLN A 580 -40.35 7.44 -17.60
N LEU A 581 -41.19 8.47 -17.73
CA LEU A 581 -41.93 8.71 -18.97
C LEU A 581 -41.00 9.02 -20.16
N THR A 582 -39.97 9.84 -19.93
CA THR A 582 -38.97 10.17 -20.96
C THR A 582 -38.16 8.95 -21.41
N VAL A 583 -37.75 8.07 -20.48
CA VAL A 583 -37.04 6.82 -20.78
C VAL A 583 -37.95 5.84 -21.53
N ILE A 584 -39.21 5.69 -21.11
CA ILE A 584 -40.19 4.83 -21.79
C ILE A 584 -40.47 5.34 -23.22
N ILE A 585 -40.68 6.66 -23.40
CA ILE A 585 -40.87 7.26 -24.72
C ILE A 585 -39.63 7.06 -25.60
N SER A 586 -38.42 7.20 -25.05
CA SER A 586 -37.19 7.00 -25.80
C SER A 586 -37.02 5.54 -26.23
N ILE A 587 -37.33 4.58 -25.37
CA ILE A 587 -37.29 3.13 -25.71
C ILE A 587 -38.32 2.80 -26.76
N VAL A 588 -39.54 3.37 -26.68
CA VAL A 588 -40.61 3.15 -27.68
C VAL A 588 -40.19 3.74 -29.02
N VAL A 589 -39.66 4.96 -29.06
CA VAL A 589 -39.20 5.62 -30.31
C VAL A 589 -38.06 4.82 -30.95
N VAL A 590 -37.08 4.35 -30.20
CA VAL A 590 -35.99 3.50 -30.71
C VAL A 590 -36.54 2.18 -31.19
N GLY A 591 -37.48 1.55 -30.50
CA GLY A 591 -38.14 0.33 -30.93
C GLY A 591 -38.89 0.50 -32.24
N VAL A 592 -39.66 1.57 -32.42
CA VAL A 592 -40.38 1.90 -33.64
C VAL A 592 -39.43 2.14 -34.81
N VAL A 593 -38.32 2.83 -34.60
CA VAL A 593 -37.29 3.05 -35.64
C VAL A 593 -36.65 1.74 -36.07
N PHE A 594 -36.31 0.82 -35.11
CA PHE A 594 -35.77 -0.50 -35.47
C PHE A 594 -36.76 -1.38 -36.22
N VAL A 595 -38.05 -1.41 -35.81
CA VAL A 595 -39.06 -2.19 -36.49
C VAL A 595 -39.34 -1.64 -37.90
N SER A 596 -39.39 -0.30 -38.03
CA SER A 596 -39.55 0.35 -39.33
C SER A 596 -38.35 0.10 -40.25
N GLY A 597 -37.15 0.16 -39.73
CA GLY A 597 -35.91 -0.16 -40.46
C GLY A 597 -35.87 -1.64 -40.91
N ALA A 598 -36.29 -2.57 -40.06
CA ALA A 598 -36.39 -3.98 -40.37
C ALA A 598 -37.43 -4.26 -41.43
N LEU A 599 -38.60 -3.61 -41.40
CA LEU A 599 -39.64 -3.70 -42.40
C LEU A 599 -39.18 -3.15 -43.75
N ILE A 600 -38.51 -2.02 -43.80
CA ILE A 600 -37.91 -1.47 -45.01
C ILE A 600 -36.83 -2.39 -45.59
N TYR A 601 -35.98 -2.97 -44.72
CA TYR A 601 -34.95 -3.92 -45.14
C TYR A 601 -35.55 -5.21 -45.74
N LEU A 602 -36.62 -5.75 -45.12
CA LEU A 602 -37.34 -6.92 -45.60
C LEU A 602 -38.10 -6.64 -46.89
N SER A 603 -38.72 -5.46 -47.04
CA SER A 603 -39.39 -5.01 -48.26
C SER A 603 -38.39 -4.87 -49.41
N ASN A 604 -37.23 -4.27 -49.19
CA ASN A 604 -36.18 -4.16 -50.20
C ASN A 604 -35.62 -5.54 -50.62
N LYS A 605 -35.51 -6.49 -49.68
CA LYS A 605 -35.08 -7.85 -50.01
C LYS A 605 -36.09 -8.60 -50.86
N ASN A 606 -37.40 -8.36 -50.66
CA ASN A 606 -38.44 -8.93 -51.49
C ASN A 606 -38.49 -8.30 -52.89
N LEU A 607 -38.26 -6.99 -53.02
CA LEU A 607 -38.11 -6.32 -54.33
C LEU A 607 -36.91 -6.87 -55.13
N LEU A 608 -35.78 -7.10 -54.48
CA LEU A 608 -34.57 -7.67 -55.09
C LEU A 608 -34.79 -9.15 -55.53
N ARG A 609 -35.67 -9.91 -54.85
CA ARG A 609 -36.07 -11.27 -55.31
C ARG A 609 -37.00 -11.23 -56.51
N ILE A 610 -37.89 -10.25 -56.64
CA ILE A 610 -38.78 -10.08 -57.77
C ILE A 610 -38.00 -9.62 -59.01
N CYS A 611 -37.01 -8.81 -58.91
CA CYS A 611 -36.14 -8.40 -60.02
C CYS A 611 -35.16 -9.48 -60.49
N ARG A 612 -34.97 -10.60 -59.78
CA ARG A 612 -34.07 -11.70 -60.17
C ARG A 612 -34.75 -12.84 -60.92
N CYS A 613 -36.09 -12.78 -61.16
CA CYS A 613 -36.87 -13.80 -61.90
C CYS A 613 -37.16 -13.48 -63.39
N GLN A 614 -36.58 -12.43 -63.94
CA GLN A 614 -36.67 -12.16 -65.38
C GLN A 614 -35.28 -11.88 -65.96
N LYS A 615 -34.59 -12.97 -66.38
CA LYS A 615 -33.72 -13.05 -67.57
C LYS A 615 -33.09 -14.45 -67.62
N GLU A 616 -33.74 -15.26 -68.40
CA GLU A 616 -33.33 -15.94 -69.68
C GLU A 616 -32.30 -17.06 -69.57
N LYS A 617 -32.74 -18.24 -69.97
CA LYS A 617 -31.94 -19.35 -70.45
C LYS A 617 -31.74 -19.14 -71.98
N PRO A 618 -31.00 -19.99 -72.67
CA PRO A 618 -29.69 -20.62 -72.53
C PRO A 618 -28.86 -20.45 -73.83
N VAL A 619 -27.58 -20.88 -73.85
CA VAL A 619 -26.94 -21.57 -74.95
C VAL A 619 -25.57 -22.15 -74.55
N SER A 620 -25.44 -23.39 -74.90
CA SER A 620 -24.41 -24.40 -75.03
C SER A 620 -22.98 -23.97 -75.31
N GLY A 621 -22.04 -24.79 -74.87
CA GLY A 621 -20.77 -24.97 -75.53
C GLY A 621 -19.64 -25.43 -74.60
N ASP A 622 -19.53 -26.68 -74.42
CA ASP A 622 -18.38 -27.59 -74.60
C ASP A 622 -16.97 -27.13 -74.28
N THR A 623 -16.33 -27.95 -73.56
CA THR A 623 -15.03 -28.71 -73.67
C THR A 623 -14.07 -28.57 -72.49
N THR A 624 -14.04 -29.67 -71.76
CA THR A 624 -12.95 -30.64 -71.52
C THR A 624 -11.74 -30.31 -70.65
N ILE A 625 -11.54 -31.28 -69.76
CA ILE A 625 -10.28 -31.87 -69.27
C ILE A 625 -9.63 -31.15 -68.11
N GLY A 626 -9.46 -31.71 -66.91
CA GLY A 626 -8.94 -32.91 -66.39
C GLY A 626 -8.84 -32.89 -64.88
N SER A 627 -9.37 -33.87 -64.28
CA SER A 627 -9.00 -34.38 -62.92
C SER A 627 -7.86 -35.43 -63.11
N PRO A 628 -7.38 -36.18 -62.13
CA PRO A 628 -7.79 -36.34 -60.72
C PRO A 628 -6.61 -36.65 -59.78
N SER A 629 -6.93 -36.92 -58.55
CA SER A 629 -6.60 -38.05 -57.63
C SER A 629 -6.25 -37.55 -56.25
N GLU A 630 -7.08 -37.75 -55.23
CA GLU A 630 -7.36 -38.95 -54.42
C GLU A 630 -6.14 -39.68 -53.87
N PHE A 631 -6.14 -39.84 -52.55
CA PHE A 631 -6.14 -41.08 -51.75
C PHE A 631 -5.87 -40.71 -50.29
N HIS A 632 -6.83 -40.79 -49.38
CA HIS A 632 -7.36 -41.93 -48.59
C HIS A 632 -6.33 -42.75 -47.75
N HIS A 633 -6.60 -42.73 -46.47
CA HIS A 633 -6.96 -43.82 -45.53
C HIS A 633 -5.93 -44.42 -44.57
N HIS A 634 -6.45 -44.53 -43.35
CA HIS A 634 -6.48 -45.60 -42.33
C HIS A 634 -5.28 -45.69 -41.39
N ALA A 635 -5.46 -45.53 -40.08
CA ALA A 635 -6.12 -46.34 -39.03
C ALA A 635 -5.35 -47.62 -38.65
N ASP A 636 -5.28 -47.77 -37.34
CA ASP A 636 -5.30 -48.99 -36.51
C ASP A 636 -4.02 -49.37 -35.76
N LEU A 637 -4.13 -49.25 -34.43
CA LEU A 637 -4.24 -50.28 -33.36
C LEU A 637 -3.13 -51.38 -33.24
N HIS A 638 -2.68 -51.55 -32.05
CA HIS A 638 -2.44 -52.71 -31.18
C HIS A 638 -1.07 -52.61 -30.45
N ASP A 639 -1.07 -52.57 -29.18
CA ASP A 639 -1.32 -53.48 -28.03
C ASP A 639 -0.10 -54.38 -27.68
N SER A 640 0.00 -54.50 -26.37
CA SER A 640 0.59 -55.59 -25.58
C SER A 640 2.12 -55.66 -25.27
N GLY A 641 2.34 -55.74 -24.00
CA GLY A 641 3.12 -56.87 -23.50
C GLY A 641 4.06 -56.59 -22.35
N SER A 642 3.60 -56.88 -21.18
CA SER A 642 4.27 -57.23 -19.90
C SER A 642 5.64 -57.87 -19.97
N SER A 643 6.46 -57.61 -18.94
CA SER A 643 6.94 -58.69 -18.03
C SER A 643 7.93 -58.22 -16.97
N ASP A 644 7.69 -58.73 -15.84
CA ASP A 644 8.43 -58.92 -14.59
C ASP A 644 9.94 -59.07 -14.66
N GLY A 645 10.59 -58.68 -13.53
CA GLY A 645 11.93 -59.11 -13.19
C GLY A 645 12.41 -58.57 -11.82
N LYS A 646 12.25 -59.41 -10.82
CA LYS A 646 12.75 -59.29 -9.44
C LYS A 646 14.24 -59.45 -9.30
N LEU A 647 14.74 -59.04 -8.12
CA LEU A 647 15.91 -59.45 -7.29
C LEU A 647 17.05 -58.39 -7.28
N SER A 648 17.71 -58.06 -6.20
CA SER A 648 17.76 -58.39 -4.75
C SER A 648 18.87 -57.55 -4.14
N ASP A 649 18.69 -57.15 -2.90
CA ASP A 649 19.61 -56.84 -1.80
C ASP A 649 21.10 -56.63 -2.06
N VAL A 650 21.65 -55.54 -1.43
CA VAL A 650 22.76 -55.63 -0.46
C VAL A 650 22.96 -54.30 0.30
N PHE A 651 23.12 -54.41 1.58
CA PHE A 651 23.42 -53.52 2.70
C PHE A 651 24.33 -52.30 2.49
N GLY A 652 23.97 -51.18 3.19
CA GLY A 652 24.89 -50.10 3.55
C GLY A 652 24.23 -49.11 4.52
N GLN A 653 24.45 -49.29 5.81
CA GLN A 653 24.03 -48.38 6.88
C GLN A 653 24.73 -47.03 6.76
N SER A 654 23.98 -45.93 6.82
CA SER A 654 24.48 -44.65 7.32
C SER A 654 23.33 -43.79 7.89
N SER A 655 23.58 -43.32 9.06
CA SER A 655 22.81 -42.55 10.03
C SER A 655 21.83 -41.54 9.46
N LYS A 656 20.56 -41.65 9.90
CA LYS A 656 19.48 -40.69 9.75
C LYS A 656 19.58 -39.59 10.83
N SER A 657 19.89 -38.36 10.44
CA SER A 657 19.46 -37.20 11.21
C SER A 657 18.03 -36.84 10.78
N LYS A 658 17.10 -36.99 11.71
CA LYS A 658 15.70 -36.59 11.54
C LYS A 658 15.59 -35.06 11.65
N ASN A 659 15.45 -34.35 10.54
CA ASN A 659 14.81 -33.05 10.52
C ASN A 659 13.30 -33.28 10.32
N SER A 660 12.55 -33.23 11.41
CA SER A 660 11.09 -33.18 11.36
C SER A 660 10.66 -31.75 11.11
N SER A 661 10.26 -31.43 9.89
CA SER A 661 9.42 -30.28 9.60
C SER A 661 8.05 -30.53 10.25
N LYS A 662 7.79 -29.90 11.39
CA LYS A 662 6.45 -29.85 11.97
C LYS A 662 5.60 -28.93 11.09
N VAL A 663 4.73 -29.52 10.30
CA VAL A 663 3.57 -28.84 9.73
C VAL A 663 2.59 -28.67 10.88
N TYR A 664 2.43 -27.44 11.36
CA TYR A 664 1.39 -27.11 12.34
C TYR A 664 0.07 -26.96 11.59
N HIS A 665 -0.77 -27.98 11.68
CA HIS A 665 -2.21 -27.81 11.52
C HIS A 665 -2.73 -27.15 12.79
N VAL A 666 -2.97 -25.84 12.72
CA VAL A 666 -3.73 -25.14 13.75
C VAL A 666 -5.20 -25.54 13.53
N SER A 667 -5.75 -26.31 14.45
CA SER A 667 -7.19 -26.59 14.45
C SER A 667 -7.95 -25.29 14.71
N ASN A 668 -8.96 -24.99 13.92
CA ASN A 668 -9.77 -23.77 13.94
C ASN A 668 -10.54 -23.50 15.25
N ASN A 669 -10.36 -24.30 16.31
CA ASN A 669 -11.18 -24.21 17.51
C ASN A 669 -10.66 -23.28 18.62
N SER A 670 -9.59 -22.53 18.41
CA SER A 670 -9.07 -21.55 19.40
C SER A 670 -9.01 -20.10 18.89
N LEU A 671 -9.47 -19.82 17.67
CA LEU A 671 -9.48 -18.47 17.07
C LEU A 671 -10.83 -17.73 17.21
N ASP A 672 -11.84 -18.35 17.81
CA ASP A 672 -13.20 -17.77 17.93
C ASP A 672 -13.36 -16.70 19.02
N ARG A 673 -12.28 -16.15 19.57
CA ARG A 673 -12.34 -15.12 20.62
C ARG A 673 -11.21 -14.09 20.58
N PHE A 674 -10.71 -13.72 19.40
CA PHE A 674 -9.78 -12.58 19.35
C PHE A 674 -10.06 -11.69 18.14
#